data_79b4ea00ed42797670a6829e25ec6169
#
_entry.id   79b4ea00ed42797670a6829e25ec6169
#
_cell.length_a   1.000
_cell.length_b   1.000
_cell.length_c   1.000
_cell.angle_alpha   90.00
_cell.angle_beta   90.00
_cell.angle_gamma   90.00
#
_symmetry.space_group_name_H-M   'P 1'
#
loop_
_entity.id
_entity.type
_entity.pdbx_description
1 polymer ?
#
loop_
_entity_poly.entity_id
_entity_poly.type
_entity_poly.pdbx_seq_one_letter_code
_entity_poly.pdbx_strand_id
1 'polypeptide(L)'
;MAACKQEDNKKVFTRNDIKLESDTLTPEALWAMGRIGSYATSPDGSKVAYQVTYYSVEENRSNTVIYVQDIPSAAASESDAISSGTLLGLGNSPVWLDENRIAFLSKGEIWTMNSKGKSRKQLTNTDGSVDGFLFSPDQKKVVLIKSVPFHDIIAERPADLPKSTGLVINDLMYRHWDHYVESIPHPFVLDLESGEELDILEGQPFECPMEPFGGIEQIAWMTTGDVQDSNIIAFTCRVKKGLAYSISTDSDIFLFDLESRDVKSAKNLCKPGTTFGDAVAAAISSPIGDIDPSKTLRDQTVNSSENLANNPGYDQSPKFSPDGRYVAWLSMQRDGYESDRQRLCVCDLQSGEKRYVTESFDSSVDDFVWGDDSNTLYFIGVWHATVNLYRTSLEGQVTQLTDDQADWGSLQLIPRPTPNPSRNGGEKADADICTRLLMERHDYFHPADLYQVRVIGDSVAESSRLTAENDHILSQLASGSCEPRWCKTTDNQQLLYWVIKPPHFDSSKKYPTLLFCEGGPQSPVSQFWSYRWNFYIMASQGYVIIAPNRRGLPGFGQEWLEEISGDWTGQCMLDYLSAIDDACDSLPYVDRDHLGAVGASFGGFSVYYLAGHHNKRFKCFISHDGAFNLEAMYTETEENWFSNWEYDDAYWNRDRTPAADRTYKNSPHLAVDQWDTPILCIHGEKDYRINATQGMSAFNAARMRGIEAELLIYPDENHWVLKPQNGILWQRTFFAWLNRWLK
;
A
#
# COMPACT_ATOMS: atom_id res chain seq x y z
N MET A 1 22.63 13.55 -26.65
CA MET A 1 22.02 13.05 -27.92
C MET A 1 22.37 11.61 -28.30
N ALA A 2 23.41 10.96 -27.80
CA ALA A 2 23.74 9.56 -28.09
C ALA A 2 23.03 8.56 -27.16
N ALA A 3 22.73 8.92 -25.90
CA ALA A 3 22.02 8.07 -24.94
C ALA A 3 20.54 7.88 -25.30
N CYS A 4 19.87 8.90 -25.81
CA CYS A 4 18.43 8.82 -26.20
C CYS A 4 18.13 7.88 -27.38
N LYS A 5 19.13 7.56 -28.24
CA LYS A 5 18.90 6.66 -29.39
C LYS A 5 19.05 5.17 -29.09
N GLN A 6 19.54 4.83 -27.90
CA GLN A 6 19.78 3.44 -27.51
C GLN A 6 18.57 2.78 -26.82
N GLU A 7 17.61 3.57 -26.30
CA GLU A 7 16.39 3.05 -25.65
C GLU A 7 15.27 2.68 -26.64
N ASP A 8 15.22 3.30 -27.81
CA ASP A 8 14.16 3.04 -28.82
C ASP A 8 14.21 1.64 -29.45
N ASN A 9 15.24 0.84 -29.17
CA ASN A 9 15.43 -0.52 -29.68
C ASN A 9 15.28 -1.64 -28.61
N LYS A 10 14.90 -1.33 -27.38
CA LYS A 10 14.69 -2.38 -26.37
C LYS A 10 13.43 -3.19 -26.71
N LYS A 11 13.54 -4.50 -26.61
CA LYS A 11 12.41 -5.42 -26.79
C LYS A 11 11.27 -5.05 -25.81
N VAL A 12 10.06 -4.89 -26.32
CA VAL A 12 8.86 -4.70 -25.49
C VAL A 12 8.35 -6.07 -25.06
N PHE A 13 8.18 -6.25 -23.77
CA PHE A 13 7.57 -7.46 -23.21
C PHE A 13 6.06 -7.27 -23.14
N THR A 14 5.36 -8.31 -23.52
CA THR A 14 3.92 -8.43 -23.47
C THR A 14 3.59 -9.77 -22.83
N ARG A 15 2.32 -10.13 -22.77
CA ARG A 15 1.85 -11.42 -22.27
C ARG A 15 2.71 -12.57 -22.77
N ASN A 16 3.19 -13.39 -21.83
CA ASN A 16 4.06 -14.53 -22.12
C ASN A 16 3.23 -15.79 -22.26
N ASP A 17 3.20 -16.39 -23.45
CA ASP A 17 2.62 -17.71 -23.67
C ASP A 17 3.63 -18.78 -23.24
N ILE A 18 3.66 -19.09 -21.94
CA ILE A 18 4.51 -20.16 -21.41
C ILE A 18 3.73 -21.46 -21.31
N LYS A 19 4.42 -22.57 -21.63
CA LYS A 19 3.94 -23.92 -21.37
C LYS A 19 4.66 -24.45 -20.14
N LEU A 20 3.91 -24.80 -19.10
CA LEU A 20 4.46 -25.33 -17.87
C LEU A 20 4.81 -26.82 -18.05
N GLU A 21 5.88 -27.28 -17.40
CA GLU A 21 6.29 -28.69 -17.40
C GLU A 21 5.47 -29.55 -16.42
N SER A 22 4.87 -28.90 -15.41
CA SER A 22 4.00 -29.52 -14.41
C SER A 22 2.88 -28.58 -13.99
N ASP A 23 1.92 -29.09 -13.25
CA ASP A 23 0.83 -28.31 -12.66
C ASP A 23 1.19 -27.62 -11.33
N THR A 24 2.48 -27.53 -11.02
CA THR A 24 3.02 -26.88 -9.81
C THR A 24 3.46 -25.46 -10.13
N LEU A 25 3.05 -24.48 -9.34
CA LEU A 25 3.52 -23.10 -9.46
C LEU A 25 5.01 -23.02 -9.11
N THR A 26 5.82 -22.53 -10.05
CA THR A 26 7.26 -22.31 -9.89
C THR A 26 7.60 -20.83 -9.80
N PRO A 27 8.80 -20.45 -9.29
CA PRO A 27 9.26 -19.06 -9.33
C PRO A 27 9.19 -18.42 -10.72
N GLU A 28 9.58 -19.17 -11.74
CA GLU A 28 9.60 -18.70 -13.13
C GLU A 28 8.17 -18.46 -13.66
N ALA A 29 7.22 -19.36 -13.33
CA ALA A 29 5.83 -19.20 -13.70
C ALA A 29 5.19 -17.99 -12.99
N LEU A 30 5.49 -17.78 -11.72
CA LEU A 30 5.01 -16.63 -10.95
C LEU A 30 5.54 -15.30 -11.54
N TRP A 31 6.82 -15.25 -11.91
CA TRP A 31 7.43 -14.05 -12.51
C TRP A 31 7.05 -13.82 -13.98
N ALA A 32 6.50 -14.83 -14.65
CA ALA A 32 5.96 -14.69 -16.00
C ALA A 32 4.55 -14.05 -16.03
N MET A 33 3.86 -13.97 -14.92
CA MET A 33 2.54 -13.37 -14.82
C MET A 33 2.58 -11.86 -15.04
N GLY A 34 1.61 -11.35 -15.83
CA GLY A 34 1.36 -9.93 -15.99
C GLY A 34 0.75 -9.34 -14.71
N ARG A 35 1.15 -8.13 -14.35
CA ARG A 35 0.68 -7.42 -13.15
C ARG A 35 -0.16 -6.23 -13.58
N ILE A 36 -1.47 -6.33 -13.38
CA ILE A 36 -2.41 -5.22 -13.59
C ILE A 36 -2.06 -4.12 -12.55
N GLY A 37 -2.12 -2.88 -12.98
CA GLY A 37 -1.91 -1.69 -12.16
C GLY A 37 -2.96 -0.63 -12.46
N SER A 38 -2.57 0.65 -12.54
CA SER A 38 -3.51 1.77 -12.73
C SER A 38 -4.45 1.56 -13.91
N TYR A 39 -5.69 1.98 -13.73
CA TYR A 39 -6.73 1.91 -14.75
C TYR A 39 -7.68 3.11 -14.68
N ALA A 40 -8.39 3.38 -15.75
CA ALA A 40 -9.37 4.46 -15.83
C ALA A 40 -10.52 4.09 -16.76
N THR A 41 -11.73 4.50 -16.37
CA THR A 41 -12.94 4.36 -17.19
C THR A 41 -13.08 5.50 -18.19
N SER A 42 -13.61 5.22 -19.39
CA SER A 42 -13.96 6.26 -20.35
C SER A 42 -15.12 7.14 -19.82
N PRO A 43 -15.23 8.41 -20.24
CA PRO A 43 -16.28 9.33 -19.75
C PRO A 43 -17.70 8.83 -19.99
N ASP A 44 -17.92 8.01 -21.02
CA ASP A 44 -19.21 7.37 -21.30
C ASP A 44 -19.43 6.03 -20.56
N GLY A 45 -18.44 5.59 -19.76
CA GLY A 45 -18.49 4.33 -19.00
C GLY A 45 -18.51 3.07 -19.86
N SER A 46 -18.14 3.17 -21.15
CA SER A 46 -18.17 2.04 -22.10
C SER A 46 -16.86 1.26 -22.19
N LYS A 47 -15.75 1.85 -21.74
CA LYS A 47 -14.39 1.26 -21.84
C LYS A 47 -13.59 1.47 -20.58
N VAL A 48 -12.62 0.59 -20.39
CA VAL A 48 -11.53 0.74 -19.42
C VAL A 48 -10.20 0.75 -20.16
N ALA A 49 -9.33 1.71 -19.82
CA ALA A 49 -7.90 1.66 -20.12
C ALA A 49 -7.18 1.18 -18.87
N TYR A 50 -6.28 0.21 -18.99
CA TYR A 50 -5.53 -0.33 -17.86
C TYR A 50 -4.10 -0.65 -18.27
N GLN A 51 -3.20 -0.55 -17.30
CA GLN A 51 -1.80 -0.92 -17.51
C GLN A 51 -1.52 -2.33 -17.03
N VAL A 52 -0.57 -2.97 -17.69
CA VAL A 52 0.00 -4.25 -17.26
C VAL A 52 1.51 -4.18 -17.31
N THR A 53 2.16 -4.55 -16.22
CA THR A 53 3.63 -4.65 -16.15
C THR A 53 4.06 -6.09 -16.37
N TYR A 54 4.95 -6.29 -17.37
CA TYR A 54 5.56 -7.58 -17.68
C TYR A 54 7.06 -7.55 -17.38
N TYR A 55 7.56 -8.68 -16.94
CA TYR A 55 8.95 -8.87 -16.54
C TYR A 55 9.69 -9.79 -17.48
N SER A 56 10.95 -9.49 -17.76
CA SER A 56 11.89 -10.39 -18.41
C SER A 56 12.95 -10.82 -17.41
N VAL A 57 12.96 -12.08 -17.08
CA VAL A 57 14.00 -12.68 -16.23
C VAL A 57 15.35 -12.63 -16.94
N GLU A 58 15.39 -12.90 -18.25
CA GLU A 58 16.61 -12.88 -19.05
C GLU A 58 17.28 -11.48 -19.06
N GLU A 59 16.48 -10.42 -19.29
CA GLU A 59 16.98 -9.04 -19.34
C GLU A 59 17.00 -8.36 -17.96
N ASN A 60 16.51 -9.05 -16.92
CA ASN A 60 16.39 -8.57 -15.53
C ASN A 60 15.75 -7.18 -15.42
N ARG A 61 14.65 -6.96 -16.16
CA ARG A 61 13.92 -5.69 -16.20
C ARG A 61 12.44 -5.92 -16.51
N SER A 62 11.66 -4.88 -16.35
CA SER A 62 10.25 -4.84 -16.71
C SER A 62 9.96 -3.75 -17.75
N ASN A 63 8.76 -3.79 -18.30
CA ASN A 63 8.10 -2.67 -18.93
C ASN A 63 6.59 -2.70 -18.67
N THR A 64 5.98 -1.54 -18.75
CA THR A 64 4.54 -1.36 -18.60
C THR A 64 3.92 -0.99 -19.94
N VAL A 65 2.81 -1.63 -20.26
CA VAL A 65 2.00 -1.37 -21.48
C VAL A 65 0.55 -1.09 -21.11
N ILE A 66 -0.13 -0.38 -21.99
CA ILE A 66 -1.55 -0.01 -21.81
C ILE A 66 -2.43 -0.88 -22.72
N TYR A 67 -3.51 -1.36 -22.15
CA TYR A 67 -4.61 -2.03 -22.84
C TYR A 67 -5.89 -1.20 -22.75
N VAL A 68 -6.79 -1.43 -23.71
CA VAL A 68 -8.17 -0.94 -23.66
C VAL A 68 -9.13 -2.10 -23.89
N GLN A 69 -10.19 -2.12 -23.10
CA GLN A 69 -11.25 -3.13 -23.17
C GLN A 69 -12.63 -2.49 -23.03
N ASP A 70 -13.63 -3.08 -23.66
CA ASP A 70 -15.03 -2.66 -23.52
C ASP A 70 -15.58 -3.12 -22.16
N ILE A 71 -16.39 -2.27 -21.52
CA ILE A 71 -17.16 -2.58 -20.32
C ILE A 71 -18.58 -2.89 -20.75
N PRO A 72 -19.11 -4.09 -20.51
CA PRO A 72 -20.47 -4.47 -20.88
C PRO A 72 -21.53 -3.56 -20.24
N SER A 73 -22.53 -3.13 -20.98
CA SER A 73 -23.63 -2.28 -20.48
C SER A 73 -24.70 -3.06 -19.71
N ALA A 74 -24.84 -4.35 -19.98
CA ALA A 74 -25.75 -5.29 -19.31
C ALA A 74 -24.98 -6.50 -18.83
N ALA A 75 -25.61 -7.30 -17.96
CA ALA A 75 -25.05 -8.56 -17.53
C ALA A 75 -24.63 -9.39 -18.74
N ALA A 76 -23.33 -9.50 -18.97
CA ALA A 76 -22.80 -10.51 -19.85
C ALA A 76 -23.04 -11.85 -19.16
N SER A 77 -23.61 -12.84 -19.86
CA SER A 77 -23.69 -14.17 -19.28
C SER A 77 -22.26 -14.67 -18.98
N GLU A 78 -22.05 -15.43 -17.92
CA GLU A 78 -20.74 -16.03 -17.59
C GLU A 78 -20.12 -16.81 -18.77
N SER A 79 -20.91 -17.11 -19.80
CA SER A 79 -20.49 -17.78 -21.03
C SER A 79 -19.91 -16.84 -22.09
N ASP A 80 -20.06 -15.54 -21.97
CA ASP A 80 -19.44 -14.60 -22.91
C ASP A 80 -17.96 -14.52 -22.59
N ALA A 81 -17.14 -15.11 -23.46
CA ALA A 81 -15.71 -15.20 -23.28
C ALA A 81 -15.13 -13.82 -22.95
N ILE A 82 -14.45 -13.74 -21.79
CA ILE A 82 -13.71 -12.55 -21.40
C ILE A 82 -12.75 -12.22 -22.52
N SER A 83 -12.95 -11.09 -23.20
CA SER A 83 -12.10 -10.68 -24.30
C SER A 83 -10.77 -10.17 -23.73
N SER A 84 -9.66 -10.57 -24.32
CA SER A 84 -8.39 -9.92 -24.01
C SER A 84 -8.43 -8.48 -24.53
N GLY A 85 -8.03 -7.51 -23.70
CA GLY A 85 -7.97 -6.11 -24.08
C GLY A 85 -7.09 -5.87 -25.31
N THR A 86 -7.34 -4.80 -26.03
CA THR A 86 -6.52 -4.35 -27.16
C THR A 86 -5.25 -3.67 -26.64
N LEU A 87 -4.07 -4.20 -26.96
CA LEU A 87 -2.78 -3.58 -26.63
C LEU A 87 -2.59 -2.27 -27.41
N LEU A 88 -2.33 -1.18 -26.67
CA LEU A 88 -2.06 0.14 -27.26
C LEU A 88 -0.56 0.48 -27.34
N GLY A 89 0.27 -0.08 -26.46
CA GLY A 89 1.72 0.11 -26.45
C GLY A 89 2.30 0.55 -25.10
N LEU A 90 3.58 0.92 -25.09
CA LEU A 90 4.29 1.34 -23.87
C LEU A 90 3.71 2.60 -23.25
N GLY A 91 3.55 2.59 -21.94
CA GLY A 91 3.09 3.70 -21.12
C GLY A 91 2.49 3.19 -19.81
N ASN A 92 2.26 4.12 -18.88
CA ASN A 92 1.62 3.85 -17.60
C ASN A 92 0.65 4.98 -17.22
N SER A 93 -0.11 4.80 -16.14
CA SER A 93 -1.07 5.77 -15.61
C SER A 93 -2.04 6.31 -16.66
N PRO A 94 -2.81 5.45 -17.37
CA PRO A 94 -3.73 5.90 -18.41
C PRO A 94 -4.90 6.69 -17.83
N VAL A 95 -5.25 7.82 -18.47
CA VAL A 95 -6.39 8.67 -18.14
C VAL A 95 -7.13 9.02 -19.43
N TRP A 96 -8.45 8.90 -19.44
CA TRP A 96 -9.27 9.31 -20.59
C TRP A 96 -9.47 10.82 -20.61
N LEU A 97 -9.18 11.44 -21.76
CA LEU A 97 -9.49 12.85 -22.04
C LEU A 97 -10.90 13.01 -22.66
N ASP A 98 -11.29 12.06 -23.48
CA ASP A 98 -12.63 11.93 -24.06
C ASP A 98 -12.87 10.48 -24.44
N GLU A 99 -13.97 10.16 -25.11
CA GLU A 99 -14.37 8.80 -25.53
C GLU A 99 -13.33 8.11 -26.46
N ASN A 100 -12.37 8.84 -27.00
CA ASN A 100 -11.42 8.33 -27.97
C ASN A 100 -9.95 8.65 -27.64
N ARG A 101 -9.65 9.62 -26.77
CA ARG A 101 -8.28 10.03 -26.46
C ARG A 101 -7.89 9.63 -25.04
N ILE A 102 -6.69 9.09 -24.91
CA ILE A 102 -6.08 8.66 -23.66
C ILE A 102 -4.78 9.44 -23.48
N ALA A 103 -4.60 10.04 -22.30
CA ALA A 103 -3.33 10.55 -21.83
C ALA A 103 -2.64 9.49 -20.96
N PHE A 104 -1.31 9.48 -20.92
CA PHE A 104 -0.52 8.51 -20.17
C PHE A 104 0.92 8.99 -19.97
N LEU A 105 1.62 8.46 -18.99
CA LEU A 105 3.02 8.72 -18.77
C LEU A 105 3.90 7.82 -19.64
N SER A 106 4.91 8.41 -20.23
CA SER A 106 5.98 7.70 -20.93
C SER A 106 7.24 8.56 -20.97
N LYS A 107 8.38 7.98 -20.57
CA LYS A 107 9.68 8.66 -20.54
C LYS A 107 9.69 9.97 -19.74
N GLY A 108 8.98 9.99 -18.60
CA GLY A 108 8.90 11.16 -17.72
C GLY A 108 8.07 12.32 -18.26
N GLU A 109 7.20 12.08 -19.26
CA GLU A 109 6.35 13.09 -19.88
C GLU A 109 4.94 12.57 -20.11
N ILE A 110 3.97 13.46 -20.23
CA ILE A 110 2.61 13.12 -20.64
C ILE A 110 2.54 12.98 -22.14
N TRP A 111 1.99 11.88 -22.59
CA TRP A 111 1.69 11.58 -23.98
C TRP A 111 0.20 11.36 -24.17
N THR A 112 -0.27 11.53 -25.39
CA THR A 112 -1.65 11.21 -25.79
C THR A 112 -1.66 10.22 -26.95
N MET A 113 -2.70 9.40 -27.02
CA MET A 113 -2.99 8.53 -28.15
C MET A 113 -4.51 8.34 -28.28
N ASN A 114 -4.98 7.81 -29.40
CA ASN A 114 -6.38 7.41 -29.48
C ASN A 114 -6.60 6.01 -28.89
N SER A 115 -7.87 5.66 -28.65
CA SER A 115 -8.29 4.37 -28.08
C SER A 115 -7.92 3.12 -28.90
N LYS A 116 -7.24 3.31 -30.06
CA LYS A 116 -6.68 2.26 -30.93
C LYS A 116 -5.14 2.26 -30.92
N GLY A 117 -4.49 3.00 -30.01
CA GLY A 117 -3.05 3.10 -29.90
C GLY A 117 -2.38 3.92 -31.01
N LYS A 118 -3.16 4.64 -31.82
CA LYS A 118 -2.64 5.47 -32.93
C LYS A 118 -2.60 6.95 -32.54
N SER A 119 -1.98 7.77 -33.43
CA SER A 119 -1.87 9.22 -33.22
C SER A 119 -1.15 9.61 -31.94
N ARG A 120 -0.11 8.83 -31.59
CA ARG A 120 0.71 9.10 -30.40
C ARG A 120 1.42 10.43 -30.52
N LYS A 121 1.22 11.31 -29.52
CA LYS A 121 1.79 12.66 -29.49
C LYS A 121 2.21 13.00 -28.06
N GLN A 122 3.41 13.56 -27.90
CA GLN A 122 3.85 14.13 -26.63
C GLN A 122 3.03 15.40 -26.34
N LEU A 123 2.49 15.50 -25.14
CA LEU A 123 1.69 16.64 -24.69
C LEU A 123 2.54 17.65 -23.91
N THR A 124 3.43 17.17 -23.04
CA THR A 124 4.32 18.00 -22.23
C THR A 124 5.76 17.86 -22.66
N ASN A 125 6.55 18.90 -22.39
CA ASN A 125 8.01 18.88 -22.52
C ASN A 125 8.55 19.76 -21.40
N THR A 126 8.60 19.18 -20.21
CA THR A 126 8.91 19.88 -18.96
C THR A 126 10.41 19.83 -18.65
N ASP A 127 10.85 20.69 -17.75
CA ASP A 127 12.16 20.55 -17.13
C ASP A 127 12.01 19.57 -15.94
N GLY A 128 12.67 18.42 -16.05
CA GLY A 128 12.55 17.31 -15.10
C GLY A 128 11.56 16.22 -15.53
N SER A 129 11.47 15.16 -14.73
CA SER A 129 10.55 14.04 -14.95
C SER A 129 9.20 14.33 -14.30
N VAL A 130 8.13 13.93 -14.97
CA VAL A 130 6.77 13.92 -14.40
C VAL A 130 6.50 12.54 -13.82
N ASP A 131 6.26 12.48 -12.51
CA ASP A 131 6.03 11.24 -11.76
C ASP A 131 4.54 10.93 -11.57
N GLY A 132 3.67 11.95 -11.68
CA GLY A 132 2.22 11.83 -11.62
C GLY A 132 1.54 13.02 -12.28
N PHE A 133 0.30 12.86 -12.71
CA PHE A 133 -0.46 13.97 -13.31
C PHE A 133 -1.96 13.85 -13.08
N LEU A 134 -2.66 15.01 -13.04
CA LEU A 134 -4.10 15.11 -12.87
C LEU A 134 -4.65 16.29 -13.67
N PHE A 135 -5.48 16.03 -14.68
CA PHE A 135 -6.14 17.09 -15.45
C PHE A 135 -7.22 17.82 -14.66
N SER A 136 -7.34 19.12 -14.88
CA SER A 136 -8.52 19.88 -14.44
C SER A 136 -9.80 19.34 -15.12
N PRO A 137 -10.98 19.53 -14.52
CA PRO A 137 -12.24 19.04 -15.10
C PRO A 137 -12.51 19.54 -16.53
N ASP A 138 -12.08 20.77 -16.85
CA ASP A 138 -12.18 21.38 -18.19
C ASP A 138 -11.02 21.03 -19.13
N GLN A 139 -10.02 20.27 -18.62
CA GLN A 139 -8.81 19.84 -19.33
C GLN A 139 -7.94 20.98 -19.90
N LYS A 140 -8.07 22.20 -19.38
CA LYS A 140 -7.20 23.32 -19.78
C LYS A 140 -5.93 23.36 -18.96
N LYS A 141 -5.93 22.80 -17.75
CA LYS A 141 -4.80 22.72 -16.85
C LYS A 141 -4.51 21.27 -16.48
N VAL A 142 -3.28 21.02 -16.07
CA VAL A 142 -2.88 19.74 -15.53
C VAL A 142 -1.94 19.95 -14.33
N VAL A 143 -2.22 19.27 -13.23
CA VAL A 143 -1.25 19.13 -12.13
C VAL A 143 -0.19 18.13 -12.57
N LEU A 144 1.07 18.44 -12.35
CA LEU A 144 2.24 17.59 -12.56
C LEU A 144 2.96 17.41 -11.24
N ILE A 145 3.31 16.20 -10.89
CA ILE A 145 4.23 15.94 -9.77
C ILE A 145 5.64 15.91 -10.33
N LYS A 146 6.51 16.80 -9.84
CA LYS A 146 7.92 16.85 -10.20
C LYS A 146 8.79 17.04 -8.97
N SER A 147 10.00 16.47 -9.00
CA SER A 147 10.97 16.65 -7.91
C SER A 147 11.71 17.98 -8.03
N VAL A 148 11.85 18.69 -6.91
CA VAL A 148 12.67 19.89 -6.78
C VAL A 148 13.86 19.64 -5.87
N PRO A 149 15.03 20.30 -6.09
CA PRO A 149 16.18 20.17 -5.19
C PRO A 149 15.82 20.58 -3.73
N PHE A 150 16.31 19.82 -2.79
CA PHE A 150 16.06 20.05 -1.36
C PHE A 150 17.36 19.98 -0.56
N HIS A 151 17.75 21.11 0.07
CA HIS A 151 19.02 21.24 0.77
C HIS A 151 18.91 21.68 2.23
N ASP A 152 17.70 21.65 2.78
CA ASP A 152 17.47 22.02 4.20
C ASP A 152 18.10 21.00 5.17
N ILE A 153 18.16 19.72 4.76
CA ILE A 153 18.66 18.60 5.57
C ILE A 153 20.01 18.11 5.07
N ILE A 154 20.15 17.91 3.76
CA ILE A 154 21.39 17.50 3.11
C ILE A 154 21.98 18.73 2.42
N ALA A 155 23.13 19.20 2.88
CA ALA A 155 23.76 20.38 2.35
C ALA A 155 24.16 20.20 0.87
N GLU A 156 24.03 21.27 0.07
CA GLU A 156 24.50 21.28 -1.29
C GLU A 156 26.00 20.96 -1.37
N ARG A 157 26.39 20.16 -2.36
CA ARG A 157 27.80 19.81 -2.56
C ARG A 157 28.61 21.04 -2.98
N PRO A 158 29.82 21.23 -2.44
CA PRO A 158 30.67 22.36 -2.85
C PRO A 158 30.94 22.35 -4.36
N ALA A 159 30.75 23.49 -5.01
CA ALA A 159 30.89 23.63 -6.46
C ALA A 159 32.32 23.31 -7.00
N ASP A 160 33.34 23.43 -6.14
CA ASP A 160 34.72 23.06 -6.42
C ASP A 160 35.04 21.57 -6.25
N LEU A 161 34.07 20.78 -5.67
CA LEU A 161 34.19 19.35 -5.45
C LEU A 161 33.08 18.55 -6.17
N PRO A 162 32.86 18.71 -7.48
CA PRO A 162 31.68 18.16 -8.17
C PRO A 162 31.68 16.63 -8.26
N LYS A 163 32.75 15.96 -7.91
CA LYS A 163 32.87 14.50 -7.88
C LYS A 163 32.81 13.92 -6.46
N SER A 164 32.60 14.76 -5.46
CA SER A 164 32.38 14.26 -4.11
C SER A 164 31.10 13.44 -4.02
N THR A 165 31.15 12.31 -3.34
CA THR A 165 29.99 11.46 -3.04
C THR A 165 29.54 11.56 -1.58
N GLY A 166 30.31 12.29 -0.76
CA GLY A 166 29.98 12.52 0.64
C GLY A 166 28.76 13.44 0.79
N LEU A 167 27.89 13.11 1.73
CA LEU A 167 26.73 13.92 2.10
C LEU A 167 26.99 14.55 3.47
N VAL A 168 26.70 15.84 3.60
CA VAL A 168 26.73 16.56 4.88
C VAL A 168 25.30 16.72 5.35
N ILE A 169 24.93 15.98 6.39
CA ILE A 169 23.57 15.86 6.90
C ILE A 169 23.47 16.65 8.20
N ASN A 170 22.48 17.53 8.29
CA ASN A 170 22.33 18.48 9.39
C ASN A 170 21.11 18.20 10.29
N ASP A 171 20.13 17.44 9.83
CA ASP A 171 18.88 17.15 10.55
C ASP A 171 18.32 15.79 10.14
N LEU A 172 17.17 15.39 10.75
CA LEU A 172 16.48 14.14 10.49
C LEU A 172 15.60 14.22 9.25
N MET A 173 15.05 13.05 8.87
CA MET A 173 14.39 12.74 7.60
C MET A 173 15.31 12.94 6.40
N TYR A 174 16.58 12.55 6.57
CA TYR A 174 17.56 12.55 5.50
C TYR A 174 17.46 11.32 4.58
N ARG A 175 16.60 10.38 4.93
CA ARG A 175 16.31 9.15 4.16
C ARG A 175 14.81 8.90 4.12
N HIS A 176 14.35 8.39 3.00
CA HIS A 176 13.06 7.74 2.83
C HIS A 176 13.28 6.37 2.22
N TRP A 177 12.63 5.36 2.70
CA TRP A 177 12.55 4.01 2.14
C TRP A 177 13.92 3.40 1.69
N ASP A 178 14.49 3.86 0.56
CA ASP A 178 15.71 3.32 -0.06
C ASP A 178 16.65 4.40 -0.63
N HIS A 179 16.39 5.67 -0.37
CA HIS A 179 17.17 6.79 -0.90
C HIS A 179 17.40 7.91 0.11
N TYR A 180 18.40 8.75 -0.18
CA TYR A 180 18.66 9.97 0.56
C TYR A 180 17.83 11.12 -0.02
N VAL A 181 17.27 11.97 0.84
CA VAL A 181 16.35 13.06 0.48
C VAL A 181 17.14 14.27 -0.03
N GLU A 182 17.62 14.21 -1.27
CA GLU A 182 18.29 15.31 -1.97
C GLU A 182 17.31 16.14 -2.82
N SER A 183 16.09 15.66 -3.00
CA SER A 183 14.96 16.32 -3.67
C SER A 183 13.65 15.92 -3.01
N ILE A 184 12.63 16.74 -3.17
CA ILE A 184 11.26 16.48 -2.67
C ILE A 184 10.25 16.70 -3.80
N PRO A 185 9.11 15.99 -3.82
CA PRO A 185 8.07 16.21 -4.81
C PRO A 185 7.27 17.48 -4.52
N HIS A 186 7.01 18.25 -5.57
CA HIS A 186 6.10 19.39 -5.58
C HIS A 186 5.02 19.23 -6.65
N PRO A 187 3.79 19.73 -6.40
CA PRO A 187 2.74 19.83 -7.40
C PRO A 187 2.90 21.13 -8.23
N PHE A 188 3.01 20.97 -9.54
CA PHE A 188 3.05 22.07 -10.51
C PHE A 188 1.73 22.12 -11.26
N VAL A 189 1.19 23.29 -11.53
CA VAL A 189 0.05 23.48 -12.43
C VAL A 189 0.54 24.03 -13.75
N LEU A 190 0.37 23.25 -14.81
CA LEU A 190 0.67 23.66 -16.18
C LEU A 190 -0.65 24.07 -16.88
N ASP A 191 -0.71 25.30 -17.36
CA ASP A 191 -1.73 25.75 -18.29
C ASP A 191 -1.41 25.31 -19.71
N LEU A 192 -2.27 24.50 -20.29
CA LEU A 192 -2.00 23.83 -21.58
C LEU A 192 -2.14 24.77 -22.79
N GLU A 193 -2.79 25.93 -22.63
CA GLU A 193 -2.95 26.91 -23.71
C GLU A 193 -1.77 27.90 -23.74
N SER A 194 -1.44 28.46 -22.57
CA SER A 194 -0.34 29.43 -22.46
C SER A 194 1.04 28.78 -22.34
N GLY A 195 1.11 27.55 -21.80
CA GLY A 195 2.35 26.89 -21.43
C GLY A 195 2.95 27.43 -20.13
N GLU A 196 2.23 28.27 -19.39
CA GLU A 196 2.66 28.76 -18.07
C GLU A 196 2.62 27.63 -17.04
N GLU A 197 3.69 27.50 -16.26
CA GLU A 197 3.80 26.52 -15.18
C GLU A 197 3.93 27.24 -13.84
N LEU A 198 3.15 26.83 -12.84
CA LEU A 198 3.13 27.34 -11.47
C LEU A 198 3.52 26.22 -10.51
N ASP A 199 4.64 26.33 -9.81
CA ASP A 199 4.93 25.50 -8.65
C ASP A 199 4.05 25.98 -7.47
N ILE A 200 3.12 25.13 -7.02
CA ILE A 200 2.20 25.48 -5.92
C ILE A 200 2.98 25.72 -4.62
N LEU A 201 4.06 24.95 -4.39
CA LEU A 201 4.88 25.03 -3.19
C LEU A 201 6.19 25.81 -3.40
N GLU A 202 6.26 26.70 -4.39
CA GLU A 202 7.48 27.45 -4.68
C GLU A 202 8.09 28.08 -3.44
N GLY A 203 9.38 27.75 -3.19
CA GLY A 203 10.13 28.26 -2.04
C GLY A 203 9.71 27.66 -0.69
N GLN A 204 8.84 26.66 -0.65
CA GLN A 204 8.47 25.93 0.55
C GLN A 204 9.27 24.62 0.64
N PRO A 205 9.78 24.27 1.84
CA PRO A 205 10.56 23.04 2.02
C PRO A 205 9.69 21.85 2.45
N PHE A 206 8.49 21.73 1.89
CA PHE A 206 7.52 20.69 2.24
C PHE A 206 7.16 19.88 1.00
N GLU A 207 7.05 18.58 1.19
CA GLU A 207 6.70 17.64 0.11
C GLU A 207 5.19 17.52 -0.10
N CYS A 208 4.79 17.41 -1.33
CA CYS A 208 3.46 17.01 -1.74
C CYS A 208 3.55 16.38 -3.15
N PRO A 209 3.20 15.09 -3.31
CA PRO A 209 2.72 14.11 -2.31
C PRO A 209 3.75 13.81 -1.20
N MET A 210 3.25 13.29 -0.07
CA MET A 210 4.10 12.89 1.06
C MET A 210 4.84 11.59 0.74
N GLU A 211 6.16 11.60 0.88
CA GLU A 211 6.98 10.39 0.76
C GLU A 211 6.87 9.49 2.02
N PRO A 212 7.14 8.14 1.91
CA PRO A 212 7.61 7.47 0.70
C PRO A 212 6.50 6.90 -0.21
N PHE A 213 5.23 6.93 0.17
CA PHE A 213 4.17 6.21 -0.53
C PHE A 213 3.05 7.09 -1.10
N GLY A 214 3.08 8.38 -0.86
CA GLY A 214 2.09 9.30 -1.43
C GLY A 214 2.25 9.48 -2.93
N GLY A 215 1.12 9.65 -3.62
CA GLY A 215 1.05 9.88 -5.06
C GLY A 215 0.00 10.93 -5.44
N ILE A 216 -0.40 10.92 -6.69
CA ILE A 216 -1.35 11.89 -7.24
C ILE A 216 -2.72 11.89 -6.54
N GLU A 217 -3.09 10.80 -5.85
CA GLU A 217 -4.30 10.69 -5.03
C GLU A 217 -4.34 11.67 -3.86
N GLN A 218 -3.20 12.23 -3.46
CA GLN A 218 -3.13 13.26 -2.43
C GLN A 218 -3.52 14.65 -2.93
N ILE A 219 -3.93 14.77 -4.21
CA ILE A 219 -4.35 16.02 -4.83
C ILE A 219 -5.67 15.81 -5.57
N ALA A 220 -6.59 16.75 -5.42
CA ALA A 220 -7.89 16.71 -6.11
C ALA A 220 -8.28 18.09 -6.67
N TRP A 221 -8.81 18.11 -7.89
CA TRP A 221 -9.51 19.27 -8.42
C TRP A 221 -10.92 19.34 -7.88
N MET A 222 -11.38 20.56 -7.55
CA MET A 222 -12.78 20.78 -7.24
C MET A 222 -13.62 20.53 -8.50
N THR A 223 -14.63 19.69 -8.36
CA THR A 223 -15.66 19.47 -9.38
C THR A 223 -16.86 20.31 -9.02
N THR A 224 -17.42 21.07 -9.97
CA THR A 224 -18.69 21.78 -9.82
C THR A 224 -19.61 21.29 -10.92
N GLY A 225 -20.84 20.91 -10.57
CA GLY A 225 -21.78 20.21 -11.47
C GLY A 225 -22.09 20.88 -12.82
N ASP A 226 -21.84 22.20 -12.97
CA ASP A 226 -22.12 22.94 -14.19
C ASP A 226 -20.95 23.82 -14.71
N VAL A 227 -19.80 23.82 -14.02
CA VAL A 227 -18.71 24.75 -14.38
C VAL A 227 -17.45 23.99 -14.73
N GLN A 228 -17.07 24.13 -15.98
CA GLN A 228 -15.86 23.53 -16.55
C GLN A 228 -14.57 24.24 -16.11
N ASP A 229 -14.62 25.30 -15.31
CA ASP A 229 -13.45 26.08 -14.85
C ASP A 229 -13.30 25.99 -13.34
N SER A 230 -12.70 24.91 -12.83
CA SER A 230 -12.27 24.88 -11.45
C SER A 230 -10.86 25.47 -11.32
N ASN A 231 -10.69 26.47 -10.47
CA ASN A 231 -9.40 27.00 -10.05
C ASN A 231 -9.04 26.55 -8.62
N ILE A 232 -9.81 25.63 -8.04
CA ILE A 232 -9.62 25.19 -6.66
C ILE A 232 -9.06 23.78 -6.63
N ILE A 233 -7.98 23.60 -5.89
CA ILE A 233 -7.33 22.32 -5.63
C ILE A 233 -7.36 22.03 -4.13
N ALA A 234 -7.66 20.80 -3.75
CA ALA A 234 -7.37 20.29 -2.42
C ALA A 234 -6.08 19.45 -2.49
N PHE A 235 -5.18 19.62 -1.54
CA PHE A 235 -3.96 18.83 -1.46
C PHE A 235 -3.59 18.48 -0.03
N THR A 236 -2.93 17.35 0.15
CA THR A 236 -2.40 16.87 1.42
C THR A 236 -0.97 17.39 1.60
N CYS A 237 -0.64 17.89 2.80
CA CYS A 237 0.74 18.24 3.12
C CYS A 237 1.01 18.15 4.64
N ARG A 238 2.19 17.60 4.98
CA ARG A 238 2.73 17.63 6.35
C ARG A 238 3.65 18.82 6.50
N VAL A 239 3.14 19.92 7.07
CA VAL A 239 3.89 21.19 7.22
C VAL A 239 4.73 21.14 8.49
N LYS A 240 5.78 20.31 8.47
CA LYS A 240 6.76 20.14 9.55
C LYS A 240 8.17 20.03 8.98
N LYS A 241 9.21 20.25 9.79
CA LYS A 241 10.61 20.22 9.37
C LYS A 241 11.48 19.37 10.31
N GLY A 242 12.50 18.74 9.73
CA GLY A 242 13.57 18.08 10.48
C GLY A 242 13.06 17.12 11.54
N LEU A 243 13.53 17.28 12.77
CA LEU A 243 13.12 16.44 13.90
C LEU A 243 11.60 16.41 14.09
N ALA A 244 10.89 17.55 13.95
CA ALA A 244 9.43 17.60 14.11
C ALA A 244 8.71 16.77 13.04
N TYR A 245 9.22 16.75 11.81
CA TYR A 245 8.71 15.87 10.74
C TYR A 245 8.94 14.39 11.07
N SER A 246 10.13 14.05 11.56
CA SER A 246 10.54 12.66 11.78
C SER A 246 9.77 11.92 12.87
N ILE A 247 9.08 12.63 13.75
CA ILE A 247 8.34 12.04 14.88
C ILE A 247 6.83 12.26 14.80
N SER A 248 6.32 12.85 13.72
CA SER A 248 4.91 13.22 13.59
C SER A 248 4.30 12.66 12.32
N THR A 249 3.03 12.26 12.40
CA THR A 249 2.19 11.88 11.26
C THR A 249 1.16 12.95 10.91
N ASP A 250 1.17 14.10 11.60
CA ASP A 250 0.21 15.20 11.44
C ASP A 250 0.31 15.84 10.05
N SER A 251 -0.61 15.46 9.17
CA SER A 251 -0.82 16.06 7.85
C SER A 251 -2.22 16.67 7.75
N ASP A 252 -2.33 17.71 6.94
CA ASP A 252 -3.57 18.46 6.79
C ASP A 252 -4.02 18.50 5.31
N ILE A 253 -5.32 18.71 5.09
CA ILE A 253 -5.90 19.00 3.78
C ILE A 253 -6.01 20.51 3.60
N PHE A 254 -5.35 21.02 2.55
CA PHE A 254 -5.35 22.42 2.22
C PHE A 254 -6.19 22.68 0.97
N LEU A 255 -7.07 23.68 1.03
CA LEU A 255 -7.90 24.14 -0.07
C LEU A 255 -7.28 25.41 -0.67
N PHE A 256 -6.76 25.31 -1.89
CA PHE A 256 -6.00 26.36 -2.57
C PHE A 256 -6.74 26.88 -3.80
N ASP A 257 -6.88 28.21 -3.87
CA ASP A 257 -7.37 28.91 -5.06
C ASP A 257 -6.19 29.38 -5.89
N LEU A 258 -6.05 28.84 -7.11
CA LEU A 258 -4.99 29.16 -8.06
C LEU A 258 -4.95 30.64 -8.47
N GLU A 259 -6.07 31.34 -8.39
CA GLU A 259 -6.10 32.80 -8.70
C GLU A 259 -5.30 33.62 -7.71
N SER A 260 -5.19 33.15 -6.48
CA SER A 260 -4.39 33.82 -5.43
C SER A 260 -2.89 33.78 -5.70
N ARG A 261 -2.41 32.76 -6.40
CA ARG A 261 -0.97 32.46 -6.66
C ARG A 261 -0.09 32.42 -5.41
N ASP A 262 -0.65 32.45 -4.22
CA ASP A 262 0.04 32.39 -2.95
C ASP A 262 -0.50 31.25 -2.11
N VAL A 263 0.23 30.15 -2.06
CA VAL A 263 -0.15 28.95 -1.30
C VAL A 263 -0.35 29.24 0.19
N LYS A 264 0.29 30.29 0.73
CA LYS A 264 0.12 30.67 2.13
C LYS A 264 -1.32 31.08 2.46
N SER A 265 -2.12 31.45 1.45
CA SER A 265 -3.54 31.74 1.58
C SER A 265 -4.43 30.48 1.59
N ALA A 266 -3.89 29.31 1.29
CA ALA A 266 -4.67 28.07 1.25
C ALA A 266 -5.29 27.78 2.61
N LYS A 267 -6.60 27.49 2.61
CA LYS A 267 -7.37 27.22 3.84
C LYS A 267 -7.06 25.82 4.36
N ASN A 268 -6.76 25.69 5.62
CA ASN A 268 -6.62 24.39 6.28
C ASN A 268 -8.02 23.87 6.66
N LEU A 269 -8.42 22.75 6.09
CA LEU A 269 -9.73 22.14 6.37
C LEU A 269 -9.72 21.32 7.67
N CYS A 270 -8.57 20.82 8.07
CA CYS A 270 -8.41 20.02 9.29
C CYS A 270 -8.38 20.90 10.54
N LYS A 271 -7.81 22.11 10.43
CA LYS A 271 -7.66 23.10 11.52
C LYS A 271 -8.38 24.40 11.15
N PRO A 272 -9.73 24.50 11.36
CA PRO A 272 -10.54 25.62 10.92
C PRO A 272 -10.05 26.97 11.40
N GLY A 273 -10.10 27.97 10.51
CA GLY A 273 -9.64 29.32 10.79
C GLY A 273 -8.13 29.53 10.64
N THR A 274 -7.39 28.50 10.23
CA THR A 274 -5.96 28.59 9.91
C THR A 274 -5.72 28.41 8.40
N THR A 275 -4.53 28.81 7.98
CA THR A 275 -4.05 28.72 6.60
C THR A 275 -2.76 27.91 6.51
N PHE A 276 -2.33 27.59 5.29
CA PHE A 276 -1.00 27.02 5.05
C PHE A 276 0.09 27.95 5.59
N GLY A 277 -0.06 29.27 5.43
CA GLY A 277 0.88 30.26 5.99
C GLY A 277 0.99 30.21 7.51
N ASP A 278 -0.13 29.96 8.22
CA ASP A 278 -0.10 29.79 9.67
C ASP A 278 0.63 28.49 10.06
N ALA A 279 0.41 27.40 9.34
CA ALA A 279 1.14 26.14 9.55
C ALA A 279 2.64 26.30 9.29
N VAL A 280 3.03 27.02 8.22
CA VAL A 280 4.43 27.36 7.93
C VAL A 280 5.04 28.19 9.06
N ALA A 281 4.34 29.22 9.55
CA ALA A 281 4.81 30.04 10.66
C ALA A 281 5.02 29.22 11.95
N ALA A 282 4.11 28.29 12.23
CA ALA A 282 4.25 27.36 13.35
C ALA A 282 5.47 26.44 13.18
N ALA A 283 5.67 25.85 12.00
CA ALA A 283 6.81 24.98 11.71
C ALA A 283 8.17 25.69 11.83
N ILE A 284 8.23 26.99 11.50
CA ILE A 284 9.45 27.79 11.60
C ILE A 284 9.71 28.26 13.04
N SER A 285 8.64 28.57 13.79
CA SER A 285 8.74 29.14 15.15
C SER A 285 8.92 28.10 16.25
N SER A 286 8.66 26.82 15.97
CA SER A 286 8.86 25.74 16.94
C SER A 286 10.35 25.50 17.15
N PRO A 287 10.95 25.91 18.28
CA PRO A 287 12.35 25.61 18.56
C PRO A 287 12.49 24.08 18.68
N ILE A 288 13.54 23.52 18.09
CA ILE A 288 13.88 22.11 18.19
C ILE A 288 13.92 21.62 19.65
N GLY A 289 14.15 22.52 20.63
CA GLY A 289 14.23 22.21 22.05
C GLY A 289 12.90 22.07 22.80
N ASP A 290 11.76 22.41 22.20
CA ASP A 290 10.44 22.31 22.85
C ASP A 290 9.78 20.95 22.60
N ILE A 291 10.31 20.15 21.67
CA ILE A 291 9.86 18.80 21.38
C ILE A 291 10.75 17.84 22.16
N ASP A 292 10.17 17.07 23.07
CA ASP A 292 10.84 15.91 23.66
C ASP A 292 10.55 14.68 22.79
N PRO A 293 11.44 14.34 21.82
CA PRO A 293 11.20 13.25 20.88
C PRO A 293 11.23 11.88 21.56
N SER A 294 11.67 11.81 22.81
CA SER A 294 11.71 10.59 23.60
C SER A 294 10.40 10.30 24.35
N LYS A 295 9.48 11.28 24.40
CA LYS A 295 8.15 11.09 24.98
C LYS A 295 7.18 10.68 23.90
N THR A 296 6.56 9.55 24.13
CA THR A 296 5.52 9.05 23.24
C THR A 296 4.30 9.97 23.25
N LEU A 297 3.66 10.04 22.10
CA LEU A 297 2.38 10.73 21.93
C LEU A 297 1.16 9.83 22.30
N ARG A 298 1.40 8.67 22.93
CA ARG A 298 0.35 7.67 23.25
C ARG A 298 -0.68 8.16 24.24
N ASP A 299 -0.30 9.06 25.15
CA ASP A 299 -1.22 9.66 26.14
C ASP A 299 -2.20 10.67 25.55
N GLN A 300 -2.24 10.81 24.22
CA GLN A 300 -3.24 11.66 23.56
C GLN A 300 -4.64 11.11 23.80
N THR A 301 -5.42 11.90 24.54
CA THR A 301 -6.84 11.58 24.76
C THR A 301 -7.59 11.83 23.44
N VAL A 302 -8.05 10.76 22.80
CA VAL A 302 -8.88 10.85 21.62
C VAL A 302 -10.31 11.17 22.04
N ASN A 303 -10.73 12.40 21.87
CA ASN A 303 -12.10 12.82 22.07
C ASN A 303 -12.72 13.07 20.68
N SER A 304 -13.55 12.16 20.20
CA SER A 304 -14.02 12.10 18.81
C SER A 304 -14.73 13.38 18.35
N SER A 305 -15.41 14.10 19.24
CA SER A 305 -16.12 15.33 18.89
C SER A 305 -15.26 16.59 18.93
N GLU A 306 -14.21 16.62 19.73
CA GLU A 306 -13.31 17.78 19.86
C GLU A 306 -12.14 17.71 18.87
N ASN A 307 -11.68 16.51 18.53
CA ASN A 307 -10.54 16.31 17.64
C ASN A 307 -10.83 16.63 16.17
N LEU A 308 -12.10 16.55 15.72
CA LEU A 308 -12.47 16.96 14.36
C LEU A 308 -12.14 18.42 14.03
N ALA A 309 -11.99 19.27 15.03
CA ALA A 309 -11.63 20.68 14.84
C ALA A 309 -10.12 20.91 14.73
N ASN A 310 -9.28 20.04 15.32
CA ASN A 310 -7.83 20.17 15.34
C ASN A 310 -7.19 18.78 15.28
N ASN A 311 -7.50 18.00 14.26
CA ASN A 311 -7.01 16.64 14.12
C ASN A 311 -5.48 16.62 13.99
N PRO A 312 -4.75 15.91 14.86
CA PRO A 312 -3.29 15.85 14.81
C PRO A 312 -2.73 14.60 14.09
N GLY A 313 -3.59 13.74 13.55
CA GLY A 313 -3.17 12.54 12.85
C GLY A 313 -3.04 12.74 11.34
N TYR A 314 -2.93 11.65 10.59
CA TYR A 314 -2.97 11.69 9.13
C TYR A 314 -4.34 12.16 8.63
N ASP A 315 -4.34 13.17 7.78
CA ASP A 315 -5.44 13.56 6.90
C ASP A 315 -4.93 13.54 5.46
N GLN A 316 -5.50 12.69 4.59
CA GLN A 316 -4.94 12.42 3.27
C GLN A 316 -5.98 12.01 2.22
N SER A 317 -5.59 12.06 0.93
CA SER A 317 -6.39 11.59 -0.20
C SER A 317 -7.76 12.28 -0.34
N PRO A 318 -7.78 13.62 -0.47
CA PRO A 318 -9.04 14.36 -0.57
C PRO A 318 -9.76 14.06 -1.89
N LYS A 319 -11.11 13.94 -1.84
CA LYS A 319 -11.96 13.79 -3.02
C LYS A 319 -13.21 14.66 -2.87
N PHE A 320 -13.49 15.50 -3.86
CA PHE A 320 -14.69 16.33 -3.86
C PHE A 320 -15.93 15.52 -4.25
N SER A 321 -17.09 15.89 -3.68
CA SER A 321 -18.37 15.39 -4.17
C SER A 321 -18.65 15.90 -5.59
N PRO A 322 -19.45 15.19 -6.40
CA PRO A 322 -19.77 15.60 -7.78
C PRO A 322 -20.37 17.00 -7.91
N ASP A 323 -21.12 17.47 -6.90
CA ASP A 323 -21.71 18.81 -6.86
C ASP A 323 -20.76 19.90 -6.32
N GLY A 324 -19.53 19.52 -5.89
CA GLY A 324 -18.54 20.43 -5.34
C GLY A 324 -18.87 21.00 -3.96
N ARG A 325 -19.93 20.54 -3.30
CA ARG A 325 -20.33 21.02 -1.97
C ARG A 325 -19.51 20.44 -0.85
N TYR A 326 -19.12 19.17 -0.97
CA TYR A 326 -18.40 18.44 0.05
C TYR A 326 -16.99 18.08 -0.40
N VAL A 327 -16.09 17.95 0.54
CA VAL A 327 -14.83 17.23 0.35
C VAL A 327 -14.72 16.15 1.41
N ALA A 328 -14.36 14.95 1.00
CA ALA A 328 -14.07 13.82 1.89
C ALA A 328 -12.60 13.45 1.82
N TRP A 329 -12.05 12.92 2.92
CA TRP A 329 -10.69 12.44 2.99
C TRP A 329 -10.54 11.32 4.01
N LEU A 330 -9.44 10.59 3.93
CA LEU A 330 -9.04 9.59 4.91
C LEU A 330 -8.39 10.27 6.11
N SER A 331 -8.87 9.99 7.33
CA SER A 331 -8.49 10.72 8.53
C SER A 331 -8.19 9.77 9.69
N MET A 332 -7.02 9.95 10.29
CA MET A 332 -6.60 9.34 11.56
C MET A 332 -6.59 10.39 12.66
N GLN A 333 -6.75 9.99 13.92
CA GLN A 333 -6.94 10.93 15.01
C GLN A 333 -5.67 11.22 15.81
N ARG A 334 -4.69 10.31 15.84
CA ARG A 334 -3.53 10.39 16.72
C ARG A 334 -2.26 10.70 15.96
N ASP A 335 -1.50 11.69 16.43
CA ASP A 335 -0.18 12.02 15.89
C ASP A 335 0.84 10.94 16.25
N GLY A 336 1.72 10.57 15.31
CA GLY A 336 2.76 9.57 15.49
C GLY A 336 2.29 8.12 15.39
N TYR A 337 0.99 7.85 15.27
CA TYR A 337 0.43 6.50 15.12
C TYR A 337 0.00 6.23 13.69
N GLU A 338 0.89 5.72 12.86
CA GLU A 338 0.61 5.48 11.43
C GLU A 338 -0.39 4.35 11.17
N SER A 339 -0.66 3.50 12.16
CA SER A 339 -1.65 2.42 12.08
C SER A 339 -2.95 2.74 12.83
N ASP A 340 -3.18 4.02 13.17
CA ASP A 340 -4.45 4.43 13.76
C ASP A 340 -5.62 4.11 12.82
N ARG A 341 -6.81 3.98 13.39
CA ARG A 341 -8.01 3.70 12.60
C ARG A 341 -8.29 4.84 11.61
N GLN A 342 -8.22 4.53 10.33
CA GLN A 342 -8.49 5.46 9.24
C GLN A 342 -9.99 5.52 8.94
N ARG A 343 -10.59 6.70 9.14
CA ARG A 343 -12.01 6.97 8.94
C ARG A 343 -12.23 7.88 7.75
N LEU A 344 -13.42 7.86 7.15
CA LEU A 344 -13.86 8.89 6.21
C LEU A 344 -14.35 10.12 6.97
N CYS A 345 -13.64 11.23 6.82
CA CYS A 345 -14.06 12.55 7.25
C CYS A 345 -14.69 13.29 6.06
N VAL A 346 -15.85 13.89 6.25
CA VAL A 346 -16.54 14.72 5.26
C VAL A 346 -16.68 16.14 5.80
N CYS A 347 -16.31 17.14 5.00
CA CYS A 347 -16.47 18.56 5.28
C CYS A 347 -17.47 19.18 4.31
N ASP A 348 -18.50 19.85 4.82
CA ASP A 348 -19.37 20.73 4.04
C ASP A 348 -18.65 22.08 3.84
N LEU A 349 -18.27 22.40 2.62
CA LEU A 349 -17.49 23.60 2.30
C LEU A 349 -18.27 24.92 2.51
N GLN A 350 -19.60 24.88 2.60
CA GLN A 350 -20.43 26.06 2.86
C GLN A 350 -20.53 26.37 4.33
N SER A 351 -20.73 25.38 5.18
CA SER A 351 -20.87 25.56 6.63
C SER A 351 -19.53 25.39 7.40
N GLY A 352 -18.58 24.68 6.83
CA GLY A 352 -17.34 24.25 7.50
C GLY A 352 -17.56 23.10 8.48
N GLU A 353 -18.76 22.52 8.55
CA GLU A 353 -19.05 21.38 9.43
C GLU A 353 -18.34 20.13 8.95
N LYS A 354 -17.67 19.42 9.86
CA LYS A 354 -17.01 18.14 9.60
C LYS A 354 -17.67 17.01 10.36
N ARG A 355 -17.67 15.81 9.78
CA ARG A 355 -18.15 14.59 10.44
C ARG A 355 -17.44 13.36 9.93
N TYR A 356 -17.28 12.35 10.80
CA TYR A 356 -16.91 11.00 10.39
C TYR A 356 -18.14 10.23 9.93
N VAL A 357 -18.14 9.74 8.69
CA VAL A 357 -19.27 8.97 8.12
C VAL A 357 -19.05 7.46 8.19
N THR A 358 -17.94 7.01 8.77
CA THR A 358 -17.60 5.59 8.98
C THR A 358 -17.31 5.25 10.44
N GLU A 359 -17.82 6.04 11.40
CA GLU A 359 -17.55 5.84 12.84
C GLU A 359 -18.03 4.47 13.33
N SER A 360 -19.12 3.93 12.77
CA SER A 360 -19.66 2.62 13.10
C SER A 360 -18.90 1.44 12.49
N PHE A 361 -17.95 1.67 11.60
CA PHE A 361 -17.07 0.63 11.03
C PHE A 361 -15.81 0.51 11.88
N ASP A 362 -15.74 -0.54 12.69
CA ASP A 362 -14.65 -0.74 13.64
C ASP A 362 -13.36 -1.31 13.00
N SER A 363 -13.02 -0.75 11.83
CA SER A 363 -11.78 -1.00 11.10
C SER A 363 -11.42 0.21 10.25
N SER A 364 -10.29 0.16 9.54
CA SER A 364 -9.84 1.22 8.65
C SER A 364 -10.51 1.17 7.28
N VAL A 365 -10.72 2.35 6.70
CA VAL A 365 -11.08 2.55 5.30
C VAL A 365 -9.81 2.65 4.49
N ASP A 366 -9.66 1.82 3.44
CA ASP A 366 -8.44 1.77 2.63
C ASP A 366 -8.52 2.71 1.41
N ASP A 367 -9.68 2.79 0.76
CA ASP A 367 -9.96 3.69 -0.37
C ASP A 367 -11.47 3.95 -0.47
N PHE A 368 -11.86 5.04 -1.17
CA PHE A 368 -13.27 5.40 -1.31
C PHE A 368 -13.56 6.17 -2.60
N VAL A 369 -14.82 6.19 -3.01
CA VAL A 369 -15.34 7.08 -4.08
C VAL A 369 -16.71 7.63 -3.70
N TRP A 370 -17.03 8.83 -4.22
CA TRP A 370 -18.37 9.38 -4.15
C TRP A 370 -19.30 8.69 -5.15
N GLY A 371 -20.55 8.50 -4.75
CA GLY A 371 -21.62 8.21 -5.69
C GLY A 371 -22.05 9.47 -6.46
N ASP A 372 -22.75 9.30 -7.59
CA ASP A 372 -23.22 10.40 -8.44
C ASP A 372 -24.21 11.35 -7.73
N ASP A 373 -24.80 10.91 -6.60
CA ASP A 373 -25.81 11.65 -5.83
C ASP A 373 -25.22 12.66 -4.82
N SER A 374 -23.89 12.75 -4.73
CA SER A 374 -23.17 13.59 -3.72
C SER A 374 -23.58 13.33 -2.27
N ASN A 375 -24.22 12.20 -1.99
CA ASN A 375 -24.68 11.79 -0.65
C ASN A 375 -24.16 10.43 -0.23
N THR A 376 -23.94 9.54 -1.19
CA THR A 376 -23.42 8.18 -0.95
C THR A 376 -21.93 8.13 -1.19
N LEU A 377 -21.19 7.43 -0.31
CA LEU A 377 -19.80 7.07 -0.51
C LEU A 377 -19.69 5.55 -0.54
N TYR A 378 -18.90 5.03 -1.47
CA TYR A 378 -18.49 3.63 -1.53
C TYR A 378 -17.06 3.54 -1.05
N PHE A 379 -16.74 2.54 -0.24
CA PHE A 379 -15.38 2.37 0.28
C PHE A 379 -15.02 0.89 0.43
N ILE A 380 -13.75 0.60 0.49
CA ILE A 380 -13.21 -0.71 0.82
C ILE A 380 -12.53 -0.67 2.19
N GLY A 381 -12.55 -1.79 2.88
CA GLY A 381 -11.89 -1.95 4.17
C GLY A 381 -11.86 -3.42 4.60
N VAL A 382 -10.87 -3.74 5.45
CA VAL A 382 -10.68 -5.10 5.95
C VAL A 382 -11.63 -5.41 7.11
N TRP A 383 -12.28 -6.58 7.04
CA TRP A 383 -13.04 -7.14 8.16
C TRP A 383 -12.93 -8.67 8.17
N HIS A 384 -12.58 -9.24 9.33
CA HIS A 384 -12.34 -10.67 9.50
C HIS A 384 -11.44 -11.29 8.41
N ALA A 385 -10.33 -10.61 8.12
CA ALA A 385 -9.29 -11.05 7.19
C ALA A 385 -9.73 -11.21 5.72
N THR A 386 -10.71 -10.40 5.29
CA THR A 386 -11.06 -10.17 3.89
C THR A 386 -11.29 -8.68 3.67
N VAL A 387 -10.90 -8.16 2.51
CA VAL A 387 -11.17 -6.76 2.14
C VAL A 387 -12.44 -6.70 1.33
N ASN A 388 -13.44 -5.98 1.82
CA ASN A 388 -14.77 -5.95 1.24
C ASN A 388 -15.19 -4.55 0.81
N LEU A 389 -16.18 -4.49 -0.09
CA LEU A 389 -16.87 -3.28 -0.50
C LEU A 389 -17.99 -2.94 0.50
N TYR A 390 -18.03 -1.67 0.88
CA TYR A 390 -19.05 -1.07 1.73
C TYR A 390 -19.62 0.17 1.09
N ARG A 391 -20.76 0.62 1.59
CA ARG A 391 -21.30 1.96 1.35
C ARG A 391 -21.63 2.65 2.66
N THR A 392 -21.60 3.98 2.63
CA THR A 392 -22.10 4.83 3.70
C THR A 392 -22.83 6.03 3.11
N SER A 393 -23.63 6.70 3.91
CA SER A 393 -24.24 7.98 3.58
C SER A 393 -23.63 9.12 4.40
N LEU A 394 -24.00 10.36 4.09
CA LEU A 394 -23.61 11.52 4.91
C LEU A 394 -24.13 11.41 6.37
N GLU A 395 -25.17 10.62 6.62
CA GLU A 395 -25.68 10.31 7.96
C GLU A 395 -24.86 9.23 8.70
N GLY A 396 -23.88 8.62 8.05
CA GLY A 396 -22.98 7.65 8.67
C GLY A 396 -23.54 6.22 8.78
N GLN A 397 -24.52 5.85 7.95
CA GLN A 397 -25.04 4.48 7.90
C GLN A 397 -24.16 3.62 7.02
N VAL A 398 -23.38 2.74 7.64
CA VAL A 398 -22.48 1.80 6.96
C VAL A 398 -23.20 0.49 6.64
N THR A 399 -23.10 0.03 5.40
CA THR A 399 -23.63 -1.26 4.93
C THR A 399 -22.54 -2.00 4.16
N GLN A 400 -22.29 -3.27 4.53
CA GLN A 400 -21.40 -4.17 3.78
C GLN A 400 -22.11 -4.65 2.52
N LEU A 401 -21.42 -4.61 1.38
CA LEU A 401 -21.96 -4.98 0.07
C LEU A 401 -21.41 -6.31 -0.45
N THR A 402 -20.16 -6.66 -0.13
CA THR A 402 -19.56 -7.95 -0.49
C THR A 402 -19.11 -8.68 0.77
N ASP A 403 -19.08 -10.02 0.73
CA ASP A 403 -18.70 -10.89 1.84
C ASP A 403 -17.98 -12.17 1.37
N ASP A 404 -17.46 -12.17 0.15
CA ASP A 404 -16.75 -13.31 -0.42
C ASP A 404 -15.32 -13.45 0.13
N GLN A 405 -14.77 -14.66 0.06
CA GLN A 405 -13.40 -14.95 0.49
C GLN A 405 -12.41 -14.46 -0.57
N ALA A 406 -12.26 -13.16 -0.65
CA ALA A 406 -11.37 -12.46 -1.57
C ALA A 406 -11.02 -11.08 -0.99
N ASP A 407 -10.05 -10.41 -1.61
CA ASP A 407 -9.79 -9.00 -1.38
C ASP A 407 -10.23 -8.18 -2.58
N TRP A 408 -11.06 -7.17 -2.31
CA TRP A 408 -11.44 -6.15 -3.26
C TRP A 408 -10.54 -4.94 -3.09
N GLY A 409 -10.01 -4.41 -4.20
CA GLY A 409 -9.05 -3.30 -4.20
C GLY A 409 -9.43 -2.19 -5.16
N SER A 410 -8.80 -1.04 -5.00
CA SER A 410 -8.79 0.11 -5.91
C SER A 410 -10.13 0.37 -6.59
N LEU A 411 -10.98 1.23 -6.01
CA LEU A 411 -12.30 1.38 -6.56
C LEU A 411 -12.48 2.68 -7.35
N GLN A 412 -13.21 2.60 -8.46
CA GLN A 412 -13.60 3.74 -9.29
C GLN A 412 -15.08 3.69 -9.65
N LEU A 413 -15.70 4.86 -9.73
CA LEU A 413 -17.06 4.98 -10.27
C LEU A 413 -16.99 4.84 -11.79
N ILE A 414 -17.81 3.96 -12.38
CA ILE A 414 -18.00 3.91 -13.82
C ILE A 414 -19.06 4.95 -14.18
N PRO A 415 -18.71 5.99 -14.98
CA PRO A 415 -19.64 7.05 -15.35
C PRO A 415 -20.90 6.51 -16.03
N ARG A 416 -22.03 7.16 -15.80
CA ARG A 416 -23.26 6.82 -16.51
C ARG A 416 -23.20 7.36 -17.95
N PRO A 417 -23.66 6.60 -18.95
CA PRO A 417 -23.77 7.11 -20.30
C PRO A 417 -24.67 8.36 -20.30
N THR A 418 -24.24 9.43 -20.97
CA THR A 418 -25.06 10.62 -21.15
C THR A 418 -26.40 10.22 -21.84
N PRO A 419 -27.55 10.59 -21.29
CA PRO A 419 -28.84 10.22 -21.90
C PRO A 419 -28.90 10.67 -23.36
N ASN A 420 -28.98 9.72 -24.28
CA ASN A 420 -29.19 10.04 -25.69
C ASN A 420 -30.67 10.45 -25.89
N PRO A 421 -30.98 11.72 -26.20
CA PRO A 421 -32.37 12.18 -26.34
C PRO A 421 -33.16 11.48 -27.47
N SER A 422 -32.50 10.71 -28.32
CA SER A 422 -33.13 10.00 -29.45
C SER A 422 -33.50 8.53 -29.13
N ARG A 423 -33.21 7.96 -27.97
CA ARG A 423 -33.66 6.62 -27.56
C ARG A 423 -35.02 6.74 -26.85
N ASN A 424 -36.07 6.33 -27.54
CA ASN A 424 -37.43 6.23 -26.99
C ASN A 424 -37.57 5.13 -25.94
N GLY A 425 -37.94 5.53 -24.75
CA GLY A 425 -38.71 4.91 -23.69
C GLY A 425 -38.83 3.38 -23.63
N GLY A 426 -38.00 2.76 -22.79
CA GLY A 426 -38.14 1.37 -22.34
C GLY A 426 -37.02 0.94 -21.37
N GLU A 427 -35.83 1.42 -21.55
CA GLU A 427 -34.65 1.06 -20.71
C GLU A 427 -34.37 2.08 -19.59
N LYS A 428 -35.23 3.09 -19.40
CA LYS A 428 -35.00 4.17 -18.44
C LYS A 428 -35.14 3.78 -16.96
N ALA A 429 -35.91 2.75 -16.64
CA ALA A 429 -36.27 2.46 -15.25
C ALA A 429 -35.15 1.77 -14.45
N ASP A 430 -34.34 0.87 -15.06
CA ASP A 430 -33.31 0.12 -14.36
C ASP A 430 -31.91 0.80 -14.40
N ALA A 431 -31.65 1.60 -15.44
CA ALA A 431 -30.38 2.31 -15.59
C ALA A 431 -30.24 3.48 -14.59
N ASP A 432 -31.37 4.06 -14.13
CA ASP A 432 -31.38 5.20 -13.23
C ASP A 432 -31.17 4.85 -11.75
N ILE A 433 -31.18 3.56 -11.40
CA ILE A 433 -31.12 3.09 -10.00
C ILE A 433 -29.79 2.39 -9.67
N CYS A 434 -29.01 1.98 -10.69
CA CYS A 434 -27.82 1.16 -10.53
C CYS A 434 -26.54 2.00 -10.52
N THR A 435 -25.74 1.93 -9.45
CA THR A 435 -24.36 2.40 -9.45
C THR A 435 -23.44 1.30 -10.00
N ARG A 436 -22.50 1.68 -10.86
CA ARG A 436 -21.51 0.78 -11.44
C ARG A 436 -20.14 1.16 -10.92
N LEU A 437 -19.43 0.19 -10.36
CA LEU A 437 -18.06 0.35 -9.85
C LEU A 437 -17.10 -0.52 -10.66
N LEU A 438 -15.91 -0.03 -10.90
CA LEU A 438 -14.78 -0.78 -11.41
C LEU A 438 -13.83 -1.04 -10.26
N MET A 439 -13.45 -2.29 -10.04
CA MET A 439 -12.65 -2.71 -8.90
C MET A 439 -11.67 -3.82 -9.29
N GLU A 440 -10.59 -3.93 -8.54
CA GLU A 440 -9.73 -5.12 -8.54
C GLU A 440 -10.30 -6.18 -7.61
N ARG A 441 -10.07 -7.46 -7.95
CA ARG A 441 -10.35 -8.59 -7.05
C ARG A 441 -9.24 -9.62 -7.18
N HIS A 442 -8.76 -10.10 -6.05
CA HIS A 442 -7.77 -11.18 -5.96
C HIS A 442 -8.02 -12.07 -4.75
N ASP A 443 -7.35 -13.21 -4.72
CA ASP A 443 -7.29 -14.11 -3.57
C ASP A 443 -5.93 -14.85 -3.56
N TYR A 444 -5.70 -15.76 -2.62
CA TYR A 444 -4.43 -16.48 -2.50
C TYR A 444 -4.03 -17.29 -3.74
N PHE A 445 -4.97 -17.61 -4.62
CA PHE A 445 -4.75 -18.46 -5.81
C PHE A 445 -4.88 -17.70 -7.13
N HIS A 446 -5.39 -16.49 -7.11
CA HIS A 446 -5.64 -15.65 -8.27
C HIS A 446 -5.08 -14.24 -8.06
N PRO A 447 -4.14 -13.78 -8.93
CA PRO A 447 -3.73 -12.38 -8.95
C PRO A 447 -4.88 -11.47 -9.36
N ALA A 448 -4.71 -10.17 -9.15
CA ALA A 448 -5.73 -9.18 -9.44
C ALA A 448 -6.19 -9.22 -10.91
N ASP A 449 -7.52 -9.22 -11.07
CA ASP A 449 -8.24 -8.93 -12.30
C ASP A 449 -9.26 -7.83 -12.05
N LEU A 450 -9.67 -7.13 -13.11
CA LEU A 450 -10.66 -6.08 -13.04
C LEU A 450 -12.08 -6.67 -13.11
N TYR A 451 -12.95 -6.11 -12.29
CA TYR A 451 -14.36 -6.48 -12.19
C TYR A 451 -15.25 -5.24 -12.29
N GLN A 452 -16.38 -5.38 -12.97
CA GLN A 452 -17.49 -4.46 -12.84
C GLN A 452 -18.40 -4.96 -11.73
N VAL A 453 -18.69 -4.10 -10.75
CA VAL A 453 -19.65 -4.37 -9.67
C VAL A 453 -20.85 -3.45 -9.85
N ARG A 454 -22.06 -4.02 -9.87
CA ARG A 454 -23.34 -3.28 -10.01
C ARG A 454 -24.06 -3.28 -8.67
N VAL A 455 -24.29 -2.10 -8.15
CA VAL A 455 -24.95 -1.90 -6.84
C VAL A 455 -26.33 -1.28 -7.06
N ILE A 456 -27.34 -1.91 -6.48
CA ILE A 456 -28.72 -1.41 -6.45
C ILE A 456 -29.17 -1.33 -4.98
N GLY A 457 -29.42 -0.12 -4.50
CA GLY A 457 -29.72 0.12 -3.09
C GLY A 457 -28.59 -0.35 -2.17
N ASP A 458 -28.88 -1.29 -1.29
CA ASP A 458 -27.96 -1.83 -0.27
C ASP A 458 -27.37 -3.19 -0.63
N SER A 459 -27.36 -3.58 -1.91
CA SER A 459 -26.87 -4.89 -2.32
C SER A 459 -26.16 -4.86 -3.67
N VAL A 460 -25.19 -5.77 -3.82
CA VAL A 460 -24.59 -6.08 -5.12
C VAL A 460 -25.59 -6.89 -5.93
N ALA A 461 -26.05 -6.31 -7.04
CA ALA A 461 -26.93 -7.00 -7.97
C ALA A 461 -26.15 -7.98 -8.85
N GLU A 462 -24.89 -7.66 -9.15
CA GLU A 462 -24.03 -8.44 -10.02
C GLU A 462 -22.57 -8.01 -9.87
N SER A 463 -21.64 -8.98 -9.98
CA SER A 463 -20.22 -8.73 -10.19
C SER A 463 -19.74 -9.53 -11.41
N SER A 464 -19.10 -8.87 -12.37
CA SER A 464 -18.66 -9.47 -13.63
C SER A 464 -17.17 -9.21 -13.83
N ARG A 465 -16.40 -10.27 -14.03
CA ARG A 465 -14.97 -10.19 -14.35
C ARG A 465 -14.77 -9.62 -15.75
N LEU A 466 -13.89 -8.64 -15.88
CA LEU A 466 -13.57 -7.96 -17.14
C LEU A 466 -12.27 -8.46 -17.76
N THR A 467 -11.26 -8.76 -16.96
CA THR A 467 -9.95 -9.18 -17.45
C THR A 467 -9.64 -10.61 -17.06
N ALA A 468 -8.76 -11.25 -17.82
CA ALA A 468 -8.28 -12.62 -17.59
C ALA A 468 -6.77 -12.66 -17.93
N GLU A 469 -6.01 -11.75 -17.31
CA GLU A 469 -4.62 -11.49 -17.70
C GLU A 469 -3.76 -12.74 -17.57
N ASN A 470 -3.93 -13.50 -16.49
CA ASN A 470 -3.08 -14.62 -16.16
C ASN A 470 -3.71 -16.00 -16.32
N ASP A 471 -4.93 -16.11 -16.88
CA ASP A 471 -5.64 -17.39 -17.04
C ASP A 471 -4.87 -18.42 -17.89
N HIS A 472 -4.09 -17.96 -18.85
CA HIS A 472 -3.27 -18.84 -19.70
C HIS A 472 -2.16 -19.58 -18.92
N ILE A 473 -1.74 -19.02 -17.75
CA ILE A 473 -0.82 -19.68 -16.82
C ILE A 473 -1.61 -20.46 -15.77
N LEU A 474 -2.59 -19.82 -15.14
CA LEU A 474 -3.37 -20.40 -14.04
C LEU A 474 -4.13 -21.66 -14.45
N SER A 475 -4.65 -21.73 -15.68
CA SER A 475 -5.35 -22.92 -16.20
C SER A 475 -4.46 -24.15 -16.35
N GLN A 476 -3.13 -23.99 -16.31
CA GLN A 476 -2.17 -25.10 -16.35
C GLN A 476 -1.76 -25.58 -14.94
N LEU A 477 -2.18 -24.86 -13.89
CA LEU A 477 -1.78 -25.13 -12.51
C LEU A 477 -2.89 -25.85 -11.74
N ALA A 478 -2.49 -26.76 -10.86
CA ALA A 478 -3.41 -27.33 -9.87
C ALA A 478 -3.57 -26.36 -8.71
N SER A 479 -4.80 -25.93 -8.41
CA SER A 479 -5.07 -25.03 -7.29
C SER A 479 -5.01 -25.76 -5.96
N GLY A 480 -4.53 -25.05 -4.93
CA GLY A 480 -4.69 -25.41 -3.55
C GLY A 480 -6.08 -25.07 -3.01
N SER A 481 -6.23 -25.10 -1.71
CA SER A 481 -7.45 -24.63 -1.04
C SER A 481 -7.10 -23.85 0.24
N CYS A 482 -8.00 -22.95 0.63
CA CYS A 482 -7.86 -22.14 1.83
C CYS A 482 -9.13 -22.21 2.66
N GLU A 483 -9.00 -22.32 3.99
CA GLU A 483 -10.12 -22.29 4.92
C GLU A 483 -9.79 -21.42 6.14
N PRO A 484 -10.74 -20.60 6.64
CA PRO A 484 -10.59 -19.90 7.90
C PRO A 484 -10.83 -20.85 9.08
N ARG A 485 -10.06 -20.66 10.14
CA ARG A 485 -10.26 -21.36 11.41
C ARG A 485 -10.13 -20.38 12.57
N TRP A 486 -10.83 -20.69 13.66
CA TRP A 486 -10.77 -19.95 14.90
C TRP A 486 -10.22 -20.82 16.02
N CYS A 487 -9.29 -20.27 16.80
CA CYS A 487 -8.81 -20.90 18.02
C CYS A 487 -8.86 -19.91 19.18
N LYS A 488 -8.63 -20.42 20.38
CA LYS A 488 -8.50 -19.59 21.57
C LYS A 488 -7.05 -19.26 21.85
N THR A 489 -6.79 -18.01 22.14
CA THR A 489 -5.51 -17.52 22.63
C THR A 489 -5.31 -17.88 24.11
N THR A 490 -4.10 -17.68 24.62
CA THR A 490 -3.73 -17.96 26.03
C THR A 490 -4.54 -17.11 27.04
N ASP A 491 -5.04 -15.96 26.63
CA ASP A 491 -5.91 -15.07 27.40
C ASP A 491 -7.40 -15.24 27.03
N ASN A 492 -7.74 -16.34 26.32
CA ASN A 492 -9.09 -16.77 26.00
C ASN A 492 -9.86 -15.87 24.99
N GLN A 493 -9.14 -15.08 24.18
CA GLN A 493 -9.72 -14.36 23.03
C GLN A 493 -9.85 -15.28 21.80
N GLN A 494 -10.61 -14.84 20.79
CA GLN A 494 -10.79 -15.57 19.53
C GLN A 494 -9.78 -15.09 18.50
N LEU A 495 -8.98 -16.02 17.97
CA LEU A 495 -7.97 -15.76 16.95
C LEU A 495 -8.36 -16.47 15.66
N LEU A 496 -8.54 -15.71 14.58
CA LEU A 496 -8.67 -16.26 13.23
C LEU A 496 -7.31 -16.59 12.65
N TYR A 497 -7.17 -17.77 12.04
CA TYR A 497 -6.03 -18.10 11.20
C TYR A 497 -6.47 -18.82 9.93
N TRP A 498 -5.75 -18.55 8.84
CA TRP A 498 -5.93 -19.24 7.57
C TRP A 498 -5.16 -20.54 7.55
N VAL A 499 -5.77 -21.60 6.99
CA VAL A 499 -5.11 -22.86 6.65
C VAL A 499 -5.07 -22.98 5.15
N ILE A 500 -3.89 -22.81 4.56
CA ILE A 500 -3.68 -22.95 3.13
C ILE A 500 -3.09 -24.33 2.85
N LYS A 501 -3.77 -25.11 2.00
CA LYS A 501 -3.45 -26.51 1.70
C LYS A 501 -2.87 -26.66 0.30
N PRO A 502 -1.92 -27.60 0.10
CA PRO A 502 -1.31 -27.82 -1.20
C PRO A 502 -2.30 -28.31 -2.27
N PRO A 503 -1.99 -28.12 -3.57
CA PRO A 503 -2.64 -28.85 -4.64
C PRO A 503 -2.62 -30.37 -4.40
N HIS A 504 -3.64 -31.08 -4.89
CA HIS A 504 -3.77 -32.53 -4.71
C HIS A 504 -3.73 -32.99 -3.24
N PHE A 505 -4.26 -32.13 -2.36
CA PHE A 505 -4.27 -32.41 -0.92
C PHE A 505 -4.94 -33.74 -0.59
N ASP A 506 -4.27 -34.54 0.25
CA ASP A 506 -4.75 -35.82 0.74
C ASP A 506 -4.74 -35.81 2.27
N SER A 507 -5.92 -35.73 2.90
CA SER A 507 -6.08 -35.63 4.36
C SER A 507 -5.54 -36.85 5.14
N SER A 508 -5.20 -37.94 4.47
CA SER A 508 -4.58 -39.13 5.08
C SER A 508 -3.06 -39.03 5.24
N LYS A 509 -2.45 -38.03 4.58
CA LYS A 509 -1.01 -37.76 4.63
C LYS A 509 -0.69 -36.68 5.65
N LYS A 510 0.57 -36.65 6.10
CA LYS A 510 1.12 -35.55 6.87
C LYS A 510 1.95 -34.63 5.97
N TYR A 511 1.87 -33.33 6.24
CA TYR A 511 2.55 -32.30 5.47
C TYR A 511 3.45 -31.46 6.39
N PRO A 512 4.68 -31.16 5.95
CA PRO A 512 5.50 -30.15 6.62
C PRO A 512 4.74 -28.83 6.60
N THR A 513 4.78 -28.11 7.72
CA THR A 513 3.87 -26.98 7.95
C THR A 513 4.64 -25.70 8.32
N LEU A 514 4.25 -24.58 7.75
CA LEU A 514 4.84 -23.28 7.99
C LEU A 514 3.90 -22.42 8.85
N LEU A 515 4.43 -21.86 9.92
CA LEU A 515 3.84 -20.71 10.58
C LEU A 515 4.29 -19.46 9.82
N PHE A 516 3.34 -18.72 9.27
CA PHE A 516 3.58 -17.43 8.66
C PHE A 516 3.42 -16.31 9.69
N CYS A 517 4.50 -15.54 9.88
CA CYS A 517 4.50 -14.37 10.74
C CYS A 517 4.36 -13.12 9.88
N GLU A 518 3.23 -12.40 10.04
CA GLU A 518 2.92 -11.20 9.26
C GLU A 518 3.76 -10.01 9.70
N GLY A 519 4.07 -9.14 8.72
CA GLY A 519 4.75 -7.86 8.91
C GLY A 519 3.86 -6.77 9.51
N GLY A 520 4.21 -5.54 9.27
CA GLY A 520 3.52 -4.36 9.77
C GLY A 520 4.25 -3.70 10.95
N PRO A 521 3.82 -3.84 12.20
CA PRO A 521 3.06 -4.95 12.81
C PRO A 521 1.55 -4.97 12.60
N GLN A 522 0.96 -3.94 12.01
CA GLN A 522 -0.47 -3.79 11.81
C GLN A 522 -0.85 -3.93 10.32
N SER A 523 -0.57 -5.08 9.72
CA SER A 523 -0.94 -5.41 8.34
C SER A 523 -1.78 -6.69 8.31
N PRO A 524 -2.97 -6.73 7.67
CA PRO A 524 -3.86 -7.88 7.76
C PRO A 524 -3.30 -9.10 7.01
N VAL A 525 -3.51 -10.29 7.55
CA VAL A 525 -3.41 -11.53 6.77
C VAL A 525 -4.77 -11.77 6.13
N SER A 526 -5.04 -10.98 5.09
CA SER A 526 -6.25 -11.07 4.26
C SER A 526 -6.04 -12.04 3.09
N GLN A 527 -6.88 -11.99 2.06
CA GLN A 527 -6.74 -12.82 0.85
C GLN A 527 -5.75 -12.22 -0.16
N PHE A 528 -4.68 -11.56 0.31
CA PHE A 528 -3.72 -10.83 -0.52
C PHE A 528 -2.99 -11.74 -1.53
N TRP A 529 -2.69 -11.19 -2.71
CA TRP A 529 -1.76 -11.76 -3.67
C TRP A 529 -0.43 -11.01 -3.64
N SER A 530 0.66 -11.73 -3.41
CA SER A 530 2.01 -11.16 -3.43
C SER A 530 2.92 -11.95 -4.38
N TYR A 531 3.83 -11.28 -5.07
CA TYR A 531 4.84 -11.93 -5.91
C TYR A 531 6.12 -12.31 -5.14
N ARG A 532 6.23 -11.90 -3.90
CA ARG A 532 7.31 -12.29 -2.97
C ARG A 532 6.79 -13.31 -1.94
N TRP A 533 5.89 -12.90 -1.07
CA TRP A 533 5.24 -13.74 -0.04
C TRP A 533 3.95 -14.34 -0.61
N ASN A 534 4.10 -15.36 -1.44
CA ASN A 534 2.96 -15.96 -2.14
C ASN A 534 2.61 -17.31 -1.52
N PHE A 535 1.42 -17.44 -0.95
CA PHE A 535 0.99 -18.69 -0.33
C PHE A 535 0.72 -19.80 -1.33
N TYR A 536 0.31 -19.46 -2.55
CA TYR A 536 0.10 -20.46 -3.59
C TYR A 536 1.40 -21.18 -3.97
N ILE A 537 2.50 -20.45 -4.16
CA ILE A 537 3.77 -21.11 -4.48
C ILE A 537 4.28 -21.94 -3.29
N MET A 538 4.10 -21.48 -2.04
CA MET A 538 4.46 -22.25 -0.85
C MET A 538 3.65 -23.54 -0.75
N ALA A 539 2.34 -23.45 -0.96
CA ALA A 539 1.46 -24.62 -0.99
C ALA A 539 1.80 -25.57 -2.15
N SER A 540 2.07 -25.02 -3.34
CA SER A 540 2.49 -25.80 -4.52
C SER A 540 3.77 -26.59 -4.29
N GLN A 541 4.65 -26.10 -3.41
CA GLN A 541 5.84 -26.84 -2.98
C GLN A 541 5.53 -27.91 -1.91
N GLY A 542 4.27 -28.16 -1.59
CA GLY A 542 3.83 -29.24 -0.69
C GLY A 542 3.83 -28.89 0.79
N TYR A 543 3.81 -27.61 1.14
CA TYR A 543 3.66 -27.15 2.52
C TYR A 543 2.20 -26.83 2.84
N VAL A 544 1.78 -27.09 4.08
CA VAL A 544 0.60 -26.44 4.67
C VAL A 544 1.05 -25.14 5.32
N ILE A 545 0.29 -24.06 5.14
CA ILE A 545 0.60 -22.77 5.75
C ILE A 545 -0.47 -22.44 6.79
N ILE A 546 -0.04 -22.07 7.99
CA ILE A 546 -0.84 -21.53 9.08
C ILE A 546 -0.51 -20.06 9.17
N ALA A 547 -1.50 -19.22 8.85
CA ALA A 547 -1.33 -17.76 8.75
C ALA A 547 -2.28 -17.04 9.72
N PRO A 548 -1.85 -16.75 10.96
CA PRO A 548 -2.69 -16.18 12.00
C PRO A 548 -2.88 -14.67 11.84
N ASN A 549 -4.09 -14.19 12.12
CA ASN A 549 -4.40 -12.78 12.35
C ASN A 549 -4.26 -12.45 13.83
N ARG A 550 -3.02 -12.50 14.33
CA ARG A 550 -2.66 -12.25 15.72
C ARG A 550 -2.99 -10.81 16.13
N ARG A 551 -2.96 -10.54 17.42
CA ARG A 551 -3.13 -9.20 17.97
C ARG A 551 -2.28 -8.15 17.27
N GLY A 552 -2.84 -6.96 17.03
CA GLY A 552 -2.24 -5.88 16.27
C GLY A 552 -2.61 -5.86 14.78
N LEU A 553 -3.25 -6.92 14.23
CA LEU A 553 -3.70 -6.90 12.84
C LEU A 553 -5.09 -6.26 12.71
N PRO A 554 -5.31 -5.40 11.68
CA PRO A 554 -6.60 -4.73 11.48
C PRO A 554 -7.70 -5.70 11.03
N GLY A 555 -8.96 -5.26 11.17
CA GLY A 555 -10.14 -6.04 10.77
C GLY A 555 -10.74 -6.89 11.88
N PHE A 556 -10.32 -6.69 13.13
CA PHE A 556 -10.85 -7.37 14.32
C PHE A 556 -11.23 -6.39 15.44
N GLY A 557 -11.44 -5.13 15.08
CA GLY A 557 -11.73 -4.03 15.99
C GLY A 557 -10.48 -3.24 16.40
N GLN A 558 -10.71 -2.00 16.83
CA GLN A 558 -9.66 -1.06 17.21
C GLN A 558 -8.87 -1.55 18.43
N GLU A 559 -9.54 -2.15 19.42
CA GLU A 559 -8.89 -2.70 20.61
C GLU A 559 -7.86 -3.79 20.25
N TRP A 560 -8.25 -4.73 19.37
CA TRP A 560 -7.35 -5.78 18.88
C TRP A 560 -6.12 -5.21 18.16
N LEU A 561 -6.32 -4.16 17.35
CA LEU A 561 -5.25 -3.48 16.63
C LEU A 561 -4.25 -2.81 17.58
N GLU A 562 -4.73 -2.12 18.61
CA GLU A 562 -3.90 -1.33 19.53
C GLU A 562 -3.11 -2.15 20.55
N GLU A 563 -3.58 -3.36 20.88
CA GLU A 563 -2.96 -4.19 21.91
C GLU A 563 -1.51 -4.60 21.61
N ILE A 564 -1.01 -4.44 20.38
CA ILE A 564 0.37 -4.77 20.05
C ILE A 564 1.34 -3.62 20.36
N SER A 565 0.88 -2.39 20.29
CA SER A 565 1.74 -1.22 20.53
C SER A 565 2.26 -1.22 21.97
N GLY A 566 3.59 -1.16 22.15
CA GLY A 566 4.27 -1.30 23.44
C GLY A 566 4.29 -2.74 23.99
N ASP A 567 3.89 -3.73 23.20
CA ASP A 567 3.91 -5.14 23.62
C ASP A 567 4.33 -6.12 22.49
N TRP A 568 5.31 -5.76 21.70
CA TRP A 568 5.80 -6.56 20.57
C TRP A 568 6.23 -7.97 20.93
N THR A 569 6.59 -8.20 22.18
CA THR A 569 7.10 -9.49 22.68
C THR A 569 6.13 -10.19 23.63
N GLY A 570 4.91 -9.69 23.73
CA GLY A 570 3.89 -10.21 24.64
C GLY A 570 2.85 -11.09 23.96
N GLN A 571 1.59 -10.70 24.04
CA GLN A 571 0.48 -11.55 23.63
C GLN A 571 0.49 -11.89 22.13
N CYS A 572 0.94 -10.99 21.25
CA CYS A 572 1.03 -11.26 19.82
C CYS A 572 1.94 -12.47 19.49
N MET A 573 2.99 -12.71 20.28
CA MET A 573 3.86 -13.89 20.13
C MET A 573 3.19 -15.16 20.64
N LEU A 574 2.43 -15.05 21.72
CA LEU A 574 1.62 -16.17 22.26
C LEU A 574 0.48 -16.53 21.31
N ASP A 575 -0.07 -15.56 20.58
CA ASP A 575 -1.10 -15.80 19.56
C ASP A 575 -0.55 -16.65 18.41
N TYR A 576 0.68 -16.36 17.91
CA TYR A 576 1.34 -17.22 16.93
C TYR A 576 1.48 -18.66 17.41
N LEU A 577 1.94 -18.85 18.66
CA LEU A 577 2.09 -20.17 19.25
C LEU A 577 0.74 -20.86 19.48
N SER A 578 -0.27 -20.12 19.86
CA SER A 578 -1.64 -20.67 20.03
C SER A 578 -2.20 -21.21 18.70
N ALA A 579 -2.02 -20.47 17.61
CA ALA A 579 -2.49 -20.90 16.28
C ALA A 579 -1.77 -22.17 15.79
N ILE A 580 -0.43 -22.23 15.90
CA ILE A 580 0.28 -23.40 15.42
C ILE A 580 0.05 -24.61 16.31
N ASP A 581 -0.10 -24.44 17.63
CA ASP A 581 -0.42 -25.52 18.56
C ASP A 581 -1.84 -26.08 18.30
N ASP A 582 -2.85 -25.19 18.10
CA ASP A 582 -4.20 -25.61 17.72
C ASP A 582 -4.21 -26.38 16.40
N ALA A 583 -3.47 -25.89 15.38
CA ALA A 583 -3.34 -26.59 14.10
C ALA A 583 -2.73 -27.98 14.26
N CYS A 584 -1.69 -28.13 15.09
CA CYS A 584 -1.07 -29.42 15.39
C CYS A 584 -2.02 -30.37 16.14
N ASP A 585 -2.88 -29.87 17.00
CA ASP A 585 -3.77 -30.68 17.82
C ASP A 585 -5.06 -31.05 17.08
N SER A 586 -5.56 -30.17 16.23
CA SER A 586 -6.87 -30.31 15.57
C SER A 586 -6.80 -30.80 14.13
N LEU A 587 -5.66 -30.68 13.44
CA LEU A 587 -5.49 -31.03 12.03
C LEU A 587 -4.54 -32.23 11.88
N PRO A 588 -5.05 -33.44 11.64
CA PRO A 588 -4.24 -34.65 11.62
C PRO A 588 -3.20 -34.73 10.51
N TYR A 589 -3.37 -33.88 9.48
CA TYR A 589 -2.45 -33.77 8.36
C TYR A 589 -1.28 -32.79 8.61
N VAL A 590 -1.31 -32.01 9.69
CA VAL A 590 -0.17 -31.18 10.12
C VAL A 590 0.91 -32.06 10.70
N ASP A 591 2.13 -31.98 10.17
CA ASP A 591 3.28 -32.72 10.70
C ASP A 591 3.98 -31.90 11.78
N ARG A 592 3.67 -32.18 13.03
CA ARG A 592 4.24 -31.54 14.21
C ARG A 592 5.77 -31.65 14.30
N ASP A 593 6.35 -32.71 13.70
CA ASP A 593 7.79 -32.92 13.72
C ASP A 593 8.52 -32.15 12.61
N HIS A 594 7.81 -31.54 11.66
CA HIS A 594 8.34 -30.81 10.52
C HIS A 594 7.70 -29.42 10.40
N LEU A 595 7.88 -28.59 11.45
CA LEU A 595 7.39 -27.21 11.49
C LEU A 595 8.52 -26.22 11.18
N GLY A 596 8.23 -25.22 10.34
CA GLY A 596 9.06 -24.04 10.13
C GLY A 596 8.31 -22.75 10.48
N ALA A 597 9.03 -21.68 10.83
CA ALA A 597 8.43 -20.36 10.95
C ALA A 597 9.14 -19.36 10.03
N VAL A 598 8.35 -18.57 9.31
CA VAL A 598 8.83 -17.66 8.27
C VAL A 598 8.11 -16.30 8.38
N GLY A 599 8.82 -15.21 8.06
CA GLY A 599 8.21 -13.89 8.09
C GLY A 599 9.16 -12.79 7.62
N ALA A 600 8.57 -11.61 7.31
CA ALA A 600 9.32 -10.43 6.90
C ALA A 600 9.00 -9.22 7.78
N SER A 601 9.93 -8.25 7.85
CA SER A 601 9.73 -7.00 8.58
C SER A 601 9.43 -7.28 10.07
N PHE A 602 8.31 -6.82 10.62
CA PHE A 602 7.87 -7.26 11.94
C PHE A 602 7.72 -8.79 12.01
N GLY A 603 7.31 -9.46 10.94
CA GLY A 603 7.29 -10.92 10.88
C GLY A 603 8.68 -11.53 10.97
N GLY A 604 9.70 -10.90 10.38
CA GLY A 604 11.10 -11.26 10.53
C GLY A 604 11.62 -11.06 11.96
N PHE A 605 11.23 -9.97 12.61
CA PHE A 605 11.43 -9.76 14.05
C PHE A 605 10.79 -10.89 14.87
N SER A 606 9.53 -11.23 14.55
CA SER A 606 8.82 -12.32 15.22
C SER A 606 9.56 -13.65 15.13
N VAL A 607 10.14 -13.94 13.96
CA VAL A 607 10.98 -15.12 13.75
C VAL A 607 12.23 -15.09 14.62
N TYR A 608 12.92 -13.95 14.70
CA TYR A 608 14.09 -13.82 15.59
C TYR A 608 13.72 -13.97 17.06
N TYR A 609 12.58 -13.42 17.49
CA TYR A 609 12.08 -13.60 18.85
C TYR A 609 11.75 -15.08 19.11
N LEU A 610 10.99 -15.71 18.23
CA LEU A 610 10.61 -17.12 18.35
C LEU A 610 11.83 -18.04 18.36
N ALA A 611 12.92 -17.71 17.65
CA ALA A 611 14.15 -18.52 17.69
C ALA A 611 14.70 -18.71 19.09
N GLY A 612 14.47 -17.76 20.01
CA GLY A 612 14.80 -17.89 21.44
C GLY A 612 13.68 -18.41 22.33
N HIS A 613 12.44 -18.51 21.83
CA HIS A 613 11.26 -18.73 22.69
C HIS A 613 10.29 -19.83 22.19
N HIS A 614 10.64 -20.58 21.13
CA HIS A 614 9.71 -21.55 20.51
C HIS A 614 9.56 -22.90 21.25
N ASN A 615 10.33 -23.14 22.28
CA ASN A 615 10.28 -24.39 23.07
C ASN A 615 10.35 -25.64 22.18
N LYS A 616 11.33 -25.72 21.29
CA LYS A 616 11.60 -26.85 20.37
C LYS A 616 10.49 -27.15 19.34
N ARG A 617 9.55 -26.22 19.08
CA ARG A 617 8.48 -26.45 18.09
C ARG A 617 9.01 -26.52 16.67
N PHE A 618 9.89 -25.59 16.28
CA PHE A 618 10.30 -25.43 14.89
C PHE A 618 11.65 -26.10 14.61
N LYS A 619 11.82 -26.59 13.37
CA LYS A 619 13.04 -27.21 12.86
C LYS A 619 13.90 -26.23 12.06
N CYS A 620 13.32 -25.17 11.53
CA CYS A 620 14.05 -24.09 10.87
C CYS A 620 13.27 -22.77 10.89
N PHE A 621 14.01 -21.70 10.65
CA PHE A 621 13.49 -20.34 10.57
C PHE A 621 13.94 -19.65 9.28
N ILE A 622 13.09 -18.73 8.76
CA ILE A 622 13.45 -17.76 7.72
C ILE A 622 12.99 -16.38 8.17
N SER A 623 13.92 -15.46 8.36
CA SER A 623 13.66 -14.06 8.66
C SER A 623 14.12 -13.19 7.50
N HIS A 624 13.23 -12.42 6.92
CA HIS A 624 13.50 -11.43 5.90
C HIS A 624 13.29 -10.03 6.48
N ASP A 625 14.28 -9.16 6.34
CA ASP A 625 14.26 -7.77 6.79
C ASP A 625 13.78 -7.57 8.25
N GLY A 626 14.09 -8.54 9.13
CA GLY A 626 13.61 -8.52 10.51
C GLY A 626 14.44 -7.62 11.43
N ALA A 627 13.77 -6.94 12.37
CA ALA A 627 14.44 -6.23 13.44
C ALA A 627 15.01 -7.22 14.46
N PHE A 628 16.31 -7.12 14.75
CA PHE A 628 17.01 -8.01 15.65
C PHE A 628 17.40 -7.34 16.96
N ASN A 629 17.91 -6.10 16.87
CA ASN A 629 18.26 -5.26 18.02
C ASN A 629 17.38 -4.03 18.04
N LEU A 630 16.43 -3.99 18.97
CA LEU A 630 15.43 -2.92 19.03
C LEU A 630 16.01 -1.57 19.53
N GLU A 631 17.12 -1.57 20.29
CA GLU A 631 17.81 -0.32 20.65
C GLU A 631 18.43 0.32 19.41
N ALA A 632 19.09 -0.47 18.56
CA ALA A 632 19.65 0.02 17.31
C ALA A 632 18.56 0.44 16.34
N MET A 633 17.50 -0.36 16.17
CA MET A 633 16.37 -0.05 15.28
C MET A 633 15.72 1.28 15.62
N TYR A 634 15.61 1.65 16.90
CA TYR A 634 14.98 2.90 17.32
C TYR A 634 15.56 4.15 16.61
N THR A 635 16.86 4.15 16.32
CA THR A 635 17.55 5.26 15.66
C THR A 635 18.03 4.95 14.24
N GLU A 636 17.97 3.69 13.79
CA GLU A 636 18.39 3.30 12.45
C GLU A 636 17.26 3.46 11.41
N THR A 637 16.00 3.35 11.84
CA THR A 637 14.85 3.44 10.94
C THR A 637 14.67 4.84 10.35
N GLU A 638 14.20 4.93 9.13
CA GLU A 638 13.79 6.19 8.52
C GLU A 638 12.45 6.70 9.07
N GLU A 639 11.69 5.85 9.79
CA GLU A 639 10.40 6.16 10.41
C GLU A 639 10.51 6.33 11.92
N ASN A 640 11.03 7.44 12.41
CA ASN A 640 11.21 7.63 13.85
C ASN A 640 9.88 7.73 14.61
N TRP A 641 8.80 8.29 14.00
CA TRP A 641 7.45 8.28 14.59
C TRP A 641 6.98 6.87 14.94
N PHE A 642 7.26 5.89 14.08
CA PHE A 642 6.91 4.50 14.29
C PHE A 642 7.59 3.94 15.55
N SER A 643 8.90 4.08 15.66
CA SER A 643 9.65 3.61 16.84
C SER A 643 9.20 4.31 18.12
N ASN A 644 8.94 5.63 18.07
CA ASN A 644 8.40 6.37 19.20
C ASN A 644 7.06 5.81 19.67
N TRP A 645 6.15 5.56 18.74
CA TRP A 645 4.84 5.03 19.09
C TRP A 645 4.91 3.59 19.59
N GLU A 646 5.55 2.72 18.83
CA GLU A 646 5.52 1.27 19.07
C GLU A 646 6.35 0.85 20.29
N TYR A 647 7.46 1.56 20.58
CA TYR A 647 8.30 1.21 21.74
C TYR A 647 7.97 1.99 22.99
N ASP A 648 7.15 3.01 22.90
CA ASP A 648 6.60 3.81 23.99
C ASP A 648 7.60 4.77 24.67
N ASP A 649 8.90 4.62 24.50
CA ASP A 649 9.94 5.48 25.06
C ASP A 649 11.30 5.20 24.45
N ALA A 650 12.20 6.17 24.45
CA ALA A 650 13.55 6.00 23.92
C ALA A 650 14.42 5.09 24.82
N TYR A 651 15.27 4.27 24.18
CA TYR A 651 16.11 3.33 24.90
C TYR A 651 17.11 3.97 25.89
N TRP A 652 17.48 5.23 25.68
CA TRP A 652 18.41 5.97 26.56
C TRP A 652 17.74 6.61 27.79
N ASN A 653 16.40 6.65 27.84
CA ASN A 653 15.70 7.19 29.00
C ASN A 653 15.86 6.23 30.20
N ARG A 654 16.25 6.79 31.37
CA ARG A 654 16.47 5.98 32.57
C ARG A 654 15.19 5.60 33.28
N ASP A 655 14.20 6.48 33.22
CA ASP A 655 12.88 6.32 33.85
C ASP A 655 11.84 5.94 32.75
N ARG A 656 12.21 4.96 31.92
CA ARG A 656 11.36 4.44 30.84
C ARG A 656 10.03 3.92 31.36
N THR A 657 9.01 3.99 30.50
CA THR A 657 7.74 3.32 30.78
C THR A 657 7.93 1.81 30.95
N PRO A 658 7.04 1.12 31.69
CA PRO A 658 7.10 -0.33 31.80
C PRO A 658 7.02 -1.06 30.44
N ALA A 659 6.31 -0.48 29.46
CA ALA A 659 6.19 -1.01 28.11
C ALA A 659 7.53 -0.95 27.36
N ALA A 660 8.18 0.21 27.35
CA ALA A 660 9.50 0.38 26.74
C ALA A 660 10.57 -0.51 27.41
N ASP A 661 10.56 -0.56 28.74
CA ASP A 661 11.52 -1.39 29.47
C ASP A 661 11.34 -2.88 29.12
N ARG A 662 10.10 -3.36 28.99
CA ARG A 662 9.79 -4.72 28.51
C ARG A 662 10.23 -4.93 27.07
N THR A 663 9.97 -3.98 26.17
CA THR A 663 10.35 -4.04 24.76
C THR A 663 11.86 -4.23 24.61
N TYR A 664 12.67 -3.38 25.22
CA TYR A 664 14.14 -3.47 25.11
C TYR A 664 14.74 -4.69 25.81
N LYS A 665 14.21 -5.06 26.98
CA LYS A 665 14.66 -6.27 27.71
C LYS A 665 14.38 -7.56 26.95
N ASN A 666 13.35 -7.60 26.15
CA ASN A 666 12.95 -8.76 25.35
C ASN A 666 13.43 -8.68 23.90
N SER A 667 14.30 -7.74 23.57
CA SER A 667 14.86 -7.62 22.21
C SER A 667 15.54 -8.91 21.79
N PRO A 668 15.27 -9.44 20.57
CA PRO A 668 15.74 -10.77 20.14
C PRO A 668 17.23 -11.03 20.31
N HIS A 669 18.07 -9.99 20.11
CA HIS A 669 19.53 -10.11 20.24
C HIS A 669 20.00 -10.48 21.66
N LEU A 670 19.19 -10.24 22.68
CA LEU A 670 19.49 -10.60 24.07
C LEU A 670 19.18 -12.07 24.38
N ALA A 671 18.39 -12.76 23.53
CA ALA A 671 18.01 -14.16 23.70
C ALA A 671 18.79 -15.12 22.79
N VAL A 672 19.85 -14.67 22.15
CA VAL A 672 20.67 -15.49 21.22
C VAL A 672 21.28 -16.70 21.92
N ASP A 673 21.55 -16.64 23.22
CA ASP A 673 22.03 -17.75 24.02
C ASP A 673 21.02 -18.92 24.10
N GLN A 674 19.75 -18.67 23.83
CA GLN A 674 18.68 -19.68 23.75
C GLN A 674 18.47 -20.26 22.34
N TRP A 675 19.09 -19.66 21.30
CA TRP A 675 18.95 -20.14 19.94
C TRP A 675 19.63 -21.49 19.74
N ASP A 676 18.94 -22.41 19.10
CA ASP A 676 19.42 -23.77 18.84
C ASP A 676 18.97 -24.36 17.49
N THR A 677 18.24 -23.56 16.70
CA THR A 677 17.55 -24.01 15.50
C THR A 677 18.10 -23.28 14.27
N PRO A 678 18.30 -23.96 13.14
CA PRO A 678 18.82 -23.37 11.90
C PRO A 678 18.00 -22.17 11.42
N ILE A 679 18.68 -21.13 10.91
CA ILE A 679 18.05 -19.90 10.47
C ILE A 679 18.61 -19.36 9.14
N LEU A 680 17.74 -18.98 8.21
CA LEU A 680 18.07 -18.21 7.03
C LEU A 680 17.71 -16.74 7.28
N CYS A 681 18.69 -15.85 7.16
CA CYS A 681 18.52 -14.41 7.20
C CYS A 681 18.55 -13.86 5.76
N ILE A 682 17.60 -12.99 5.41
CA ILE A 682 17.54 -12.34 4.10
C ILE A 682 17.42 -10.83 4.31
N HIS A 683 18.15 -10.00 3.52
CA HIS A 683 18.09 -8.55 3.67
C HIS A 683 18.54 -7.79 2.40
N GLY A 684 17.93 -6.62 2.15
CA GLY A 684 18.38 -5.65 1.15
C GLY A 684 19.28 -4.57 1.78
N GLU A 685 20.42 -4.22 1.15
CA GLU A 685 21.33 -3.21 1.71
C GLU A 685 20.80 -1.78 1.59
N LYS A 686 19.79 -1.54 0.72
CA LYS A 686 19.11 -0.26 0.61
C LYS A 686 17.84 -0.17 1.47
N ASP A 687 17.64 -1.09 2.37
CA ASP A 687 16.56 -1.04 3.33
C ASP A 687 16.88 -0.02 4.43
N TYR A 688 16.20 1.13 4.39
CA TYR A 688 16.32 2.17 5.42
C TYR A 688 15.19 2.13 6.44
N ARG A 689 14.19 1.29 6.21
CA ARG A 689 13.13 1.00 7.19
C ARG A 689 13.63 0.11 8.31
N ILE A 690 14.25 -1.04 7.96
CA ILE A 690 14.98 -1.91 8.87
C ILE A 690 16.36 -2.15 8.26
N ASN A 691 17.40 -1.54 8.80
CA ASN A 691 18.72 -1.59 8.19
C ASN A 691 19.27 -3.01 8.05
N ALA A 692 20.00 -3.27 6.95
CA ALA A 692 20.62 -4.57 6.67
C ALA A 692 21.55 -5.06 7.79
N THR A 693 22.08 -4.16 8.61
CA THR A 693 22.86 -4.49 9.81
C THR A 693 22.12 -5.40 10.79
N GLN A 694 20.78 -5.32 10.82
CA GLN A 694 19.93 -6.16 11.67
C GLN A 694 20.03 -7.64 11.25
N GLY A 695 19.82 -7.94 9.97
CA GLY A 695 19.96 -9.30 9.42
C GLY A 695 21.39 -9.83 9.46
N MET A 696 22.38 -8.99 9.14
CA MET A 696 23.81 -9.35 9.24
C MET A 696 24.21 -9.70 10.68
N SER A 697 23.74 -8.93 11.67
CA SER A 697 24.02 -9.16 13.08
C SER A 697 23.39 -10.46 13.57
N ALA A 698 22.16 -10.75 13.18
CA ALA A 698 21.46 -11.99 13.51
C ALA A 698 22.20 -13.22 12.93
N PHE A 699 22.58 -13.16 11.65
CA PHE A 699 23.38 -14.20 11.01
C PHE A 699 24.72 -14.42 11.72
N ASN A 700 25.47 -13.35 11.99
CA ASN A 700 26.75 -13.44 12.66
C ASN A 700 26.61 -14.05 14.05
N ALA A 701 25.61 -13.65 14.83
CA ALA A 701 25.32 -14.17 16.16
C ALA A 701 25.02 -15.68 16.10
N ALA A 702 24.17 -16.12 15.17
CA ALA A 702 23.88 -17.54 14.96
C ALA A 702 25.14 -18.35 14.63
N ARG A 703 25.97 -17.87 13.68
CA ARG A 703 27.22 -18.55 13.29
C ARG A 703 28.24 -18.61 14.42
N MET A 704 28.40 -17.52 15.18
CA MET A 704 29.32 -17.49 16.35
C MET A 704 28.88 -18.45 17.47
N ARG A 705 27.57 -18.73 17.55
CA ARG A 705 27.00 -19.72 18.47
C ARG A 705 27.07 -21.14 17.94
N GLY A 706 27.62 -21.36 16.73
CA GLY A 706 27.69 -22.67 16.10
C GLY A 706 26.35 -23.16 15.51
N ILE A 707 25.36 -22.29 15.38
CA ILE A 707 24.08 -22.60 14.76
C ILE A 707 24.24 -22.58 13.25
N GLU A 708 23.61 -23.54 12.57
CA GLU A 708 23.56 -23.54 11.11
C GLU A 708 22.75 -22.33 10.63
N ALA A 709 23.37 -21.48 9.82
CA ALA A 709 22.73 -20.28 9.32
C ALA A 709 23.25 -19.94 7.92
N GLU A 710 22.38 -19.35 7.11
CA GLU A 710 22.71 -18.75 5.81
C GLU A 710 22.28 -17.27 5.80
N LEU A 711 22.99 -16.46 5.00
CA LEU A 711 22.66 -15.05 4.77
C LEU A 711 22.51 -14.82 3.27
N LEU A 712 21.32 -14.40 2.84
CA LEU A 712 21.07 -13.90 1.49
C LEU A 712 20.99 -12.38 1.56
N ILE A 713 22.00 -11.69 1.03
CA ILE A 713 22.08 -10.23 1.02
C ILE A 713 21.97 -9.69 -0.41
N TYR A 714 21.20 -8.63 -0.60
CA TYR A 714 21.02 -7.95 -1.87
C TYR A 714 21.59 -6.53 -1.81
N PRO A 715 22.72 -6.26 -2.47
CA PRO A 715 23.34 -4.91 -2.44
C PRO A 715 22.51 -3.81 -3.09
N ASP A 716 21.50 -4.16 -3.87
CA ASP A 716 20.75 -3.26 -4.73
C ASP A 716 19.22 -3.39 -4.62
N GLU A 717 18.73 -4.06 -3.58
CA GLU A 717 17.30 -4.11 -3.20
C GLU A 717 17.08 -3.36 -1.88
N ASN A 718 15.83 -2.91 -1.70
CA ASN A 718 15.36 -2.24 -0.49
C ASN A 718 14.63 -3.22 0.45
N HIS A 719 13.63 -2.77 1.20
CA HIS A 719 12.76 -3.60 2.06
C HIS A 719 11.96 -4.63 1.25
N TRP A 720 11.86 -4.47 -0.07
CA TRP A 720 11.25 -5.41 -1.00
C TRP A 720 12.29 -5.97 -1.99
N VAL A 721 11.97 -7.10 -2.63
CA VAL A 721 12.77 -7.69 -3.70
C VAL A 721 12.03 -7.49 -5.01
N LEU A 722 12.48 -6.53 -5.82
CA LEU A 722 11.73 -6.01 -6.97
C LEU A 722 12.25 -6.48 -8.32
N LYS A 723 13.54 -6.84 -8.41
CA LYS A 723 14.14 -7.30 -9.66
C LYS A 723 13.85 -8.76 -9.93
N PRO A 724 13.49 -9.16 -11.16
CA PRO A 724 13.02 -10.52 -11.43
C PRO A 724 14.04 -11.62 -11.10
N GLN A 725 15.33 -11.44 -11.42
CA GLN A 725 16.34 -12.44 -11.08
C GLN A 725 16.58 -12.53 -9.56
N ASN A 726 16.52 -11.40 -8.85
CA ASN A 726 16.63 -11.38 -7.38
C ASN A 726 15.41 -12.07 -6.74
N GLY A 727 14.21 -11.83 -7.25
CA GLY A 727 13.00 -12.47 -6.76
C GLY A 727 13.00 -14.00 -6.97
N ILE A 728 13.49 -14.46 -8.12
CA ILE A 728 13.66 -15.90 -8.37
C ILE A 728 14.74 -16.50 -7.46
N LEU A 729 15.87 -15.81 -7.27
CA LEU A 729 16.91 -16.26 -6.34
C LEU A 729 16.38 -16.34 -4.91
N TRP A 730 15.58 -15.34 -4.49
CA TRP A 730 14.92 -15.32 -3.18
C TRP A 730 14.06 -16.59 -2.99
N GLN A 731 13.16 -16.89 -3.93
CA GLN A 731 12.26 -18.03 -3.83
C GLN A 731 13.00 -19.37 -3.89
N ARG A 732 14.01 -19.50 -4.76
CA ARG A 732 14.84 -20.71 -4.82
C ARG A 732 15.61 -20.94 -3.53
N THR A 733 16.21 -19.90 -2.94
CA THR A 733 16.93 -19.99 -1.66
C THR A 733 15.99 -20.34 -0.52
N PHE A 734 14.81 -19.68 -0.48
CA PHE A 734 13.74 -19.92 0.48
C PHE A 734 13.32 -21.39 0.50
N PHE A 735 12.98 -21.95 -0.66
CA PHE A 735 12.55 -23.35 -0.74
C PHE A 735 13.69 -24.34 -0.59
N ALA A 736 14.89 -24.04 -1.03
CA ALA A 736 16.05 -24.89 -0.76
C ALA A 736 16.32 -25.04 0.74
N TRP A 737 16.22 -23.93 1.50
CA TRP A 737 16.34 -23.94 2.96
C TRP A 737 15.24 -24.78 3.62
N LEU A 738 13.98 -24.54 3.29
CA LEU A 738 12.84 -25.29 3.84
C LEU A 738 12.93 -26.79 3.52
N ASN A 739 13.26 -27.15 2.27
CA ASN A 739 13.37 -28.55 1.85
C ASN A 739 14.49 -29.30 2.60
N ARG A 740 15.61 -28.60 2.90
CA ARG A 740 16.73 -29.17 3.65
C ARG A 740 16.33 -29.57 5.07
N TRP A 741 15.44 -28.83 5.72
CA TRP A 741 15.13 -29.00 7.14
C TRP A 741 13.78 -29.64 7.42
N LEU A 742 12.85 -29.58 6.47
CA LEU A 742 11.48 -30.02 6.65
C LEU A 742 11.06 -31.20 5.75
N LYS A 743 11.90 -31.59 4.79
CA LYS A 743 11.72 -32.76 3.94
C LYS A 743 12.95 -33.65 3.99
#